data_74b89d70e72c87658ab5681adc97eea6
#
_entry.id   74b89d70e72c87658ab5681adc97eea6
#
_cell.length_a   1.000
_cell.length_b   1.000
_cell.length_c   1.000
_cell.angle_alpha   90.00
_cell.angle_beta   90.00
_cell.angle_gamma   90.00
#
_symmetry.space_group_name_H-M   'P 1'
#
loop_
_entity.id
_entity.type
_entity.pdbx_description
1 polymer ?
#
loop_
_entity_poly.entity_id
_entity_poly.type
_entity_poly.pdbx_seq_one_letter_code
_entity_poly.pdbx_strand_id
1 'polypeptide(L)'
;MLYSRTLFFSTIALAGVAFGAGPAPAAPASPEWAAHAVWYQIFPERFRNGDPSNDPTHDSLEEPAYVPKDWRISNWTADWYARDAWEKEQDGHEAPDVTPDFYKHGVFDRRYGGDLQGVLDKLDYLQSLGVNAIYFNPIFYARSLHKYDGSSLQHIDPYMGPDPKGDLALIAGENEDPATWHWSAADRLFLKLIAEAHRRGLHVLVDGVFNHTGRDFFAFRDLKENQQASRYKDWYVVTSWLNPADPSSKFTYKGWWGHDTLPVFAATADKNDLAPGPRQYVWDVTKRWLAPVVDGQPAQGIDGWRLDAADERPAKFWTAWNAYVRTLNPNAYTCGETWKPAAQFVEADGFSACMNYFAFAFPVKGFLIDGRIPASRFASLLDSRREAFQPGVIPALQNLVDSHDTDRLASMIVNRKLATYAPDGDISYDEKNDVRNNTTYDIGKPDATARAIQRMVVLFQMTYEGAPVVYYGDEAGMWGAHDPDDRMPMVWQDLKFAPQSTDPRGKARRADDPNFDPAVFAFYKSAIALRNSHPVLATGAVRFLNANDKEGTLSMLRFGADEDMVVAINRSTKPRVIRISDPLLNWTKPEVLMSSGAKLPALSKSGSGWELRLPALTVVVCRGAVSASPVAAAQPLGSTAAH
;
A
#
# COMPACT_ATOMS: atom_id res chain seq x y z
N MET A 1 79.38 54.62 -31.34
CA MET A 1 79.71 53.33 -30.74
C MET A 1 79.07 53.29 -29.35
N LEU A 2 77.93 52.73 -29.21
CA LEU A 2 77.35 52.41 -27.90
C LEU A 2 76.22 51.36 -28.15
N TYR A 3 76.48 50.18 -27.67
CA TYR A 3 75.52 49.03 -27.73
C TYR A 3 74.47 49.19 -26.63
N SER A 4 73.17 49.23 -27.03
CA SER A 4 72.03 49.15 -26.13
C SER A 4 71.57 47.71 -26.10
N ARG A 5 71.54 47.08 -24.90
CA ARG A 5 70.97 45.74 -24.65
C ARG A 5 69.53 45.94 -24.23
N THR A 6 68.61 45.40 -25.01
CA THR A 6 67.21 45.35 -24.69
C THR A 6 66.91 44.02 -23.96
N LEU A 7 66.42 44.12 -22.74
CA LEU A 7 65.92 42.98 -21.95
C LEU A 7 64.47 42.65 -22.36
N PHE A 8 64.23 41.44 -22.82
CA PHE A 8 62.90 40.87 -23.01
C PHE A 8 62.41 40.29 -21.69
N PHE A 9 61.29 40.78 -21.12
CA PHE A 9 60.54 40.17 -20.08
C PHE A 9 59.47 39.27 -20.73
N SER A 10 59.60 37.95 -20.56
CA SER A 10 58.53 36.96 -20.91
C SER A 10 57.55 36.88 -19.77
N THR A 11 56.35 37.37 -19.97
CA THR A 11 55.21 37.17 -19.09
C THR A 11 54.62 35.76 -19.35
N ILE A 12 54.79 34.86 -18.38
CA ILE A 12 54.09 33.55 -18.38
C ILE A 12 52.65 33.80 -17.88
N ALA A 13 51.67 33.68 -18.78
CA ALA A 13 50.25 33.65 -18.41
C ALA A 13 49.93 32.28 -17.85
N LEU A 14 49.64 32.18 -16.53
CA LEU A 14 49.00 31.01 -15.95
C LEU A 14 47.55 30.96 -16.44
N ALA A 15 47.25 30.02 -17.34
CA ALA A 15 45.88 29.63 -17.66
C ALA A 15 45.31 28.85 -16.49
N GLY A 16 44.45 29.47 -15.70
CA GLY A 16 43.64 28.78 -14.67
C GLY A 16 42.66 27.84 -15.34
N VAL A 17 42.88 26.55 -15.20
CA VAL A 17 41.86 25.52 -15.54
C VAL A 17 40.75 25.62 -14.51
N ALA A 18 39.65 26.27 -14.88
CA ALA A 18 38.41 26.17 -14.10
C ALA A 18 37.89 24.71 -14.18
N PHE A 19 38.07 23.97 -13.11
CA PHE A 19 37.31 22.75 -12.94
C PHE A 19 35.84 23.14 -12.84
N GLY A 20 35.08 22.95 -13.92
CA GLY A 20 33.64 23.02 -13.89
C GLY A 20 33.15 22.02 -12.86
N ALA A 21 32.41 22.47 -11.85
CA ALA A 21 31.67 21.58 -10.97
C ALA A 21 30.77 20.73 -11.86
N GLY A 22 31.00 19.42 -11.88
CA GLY A 22 30.11 18.48 -12.53
C GLY A 22 28.68 18.68 -11.99
N PRO A 23 27.65 18.30 -12.74
CA PRO A 23 26.29 18.40 -12.25
C PRO A 23 26.23 17.74 -10.87
N ALA A 24 25.61 18.42 -9.91
CA ALA A 24 25.36 17.85 -8.60
C ALA A 24 24.67 16.48 -8.80
N PRO A 25 25.03 15.45 -8.04
CA PRO A 25 24.37 14.16 -8.15
C PRO A 25 22.85 14.39 -8.01
N ALA A 26 22.08 13.82 -8.94
CA ALA A 26 20.63 13.88 -8.88
C ALA A 26 20.19 13.44 -7.49
N ALA A 27 19.27 14.18 -6.86
CA ALA A 27 18.72 13.79 -5.57
C ALA A 27 18.14 12.36 -5.70
N PRO A 28 18.29 11.50 -4.68
CA PRO A 28 17.77 10.14 -4.72
C PRO A 28 16.26 10.20 -5.01
N ALA A 29 15.78 9.31 -5.88
CA ALA A 29 14.36 9.25 -6.27
C ALA A 29 13.45 8.97 -5.06
N SER A 30 13.98 8.31 -4.02
CA SER A 30 13.27 7.96 -2.78
C SER A 30 14.01 8.52 -1.56
N PRO A 31 13.29 8.99 -0.53
CA PRO A 31 13.92 9.40 0.72
C PRO A 31 14.56 8.19 1.42
N GLU A 32 15.70 8.41 2.08
CA GLU A 32 16.50 7.35 2.70
C GLU A 32 15.69 6.51 3.72
N TRP A 33 14.84 7.16 4.52
CA TRP A 33 14.03 6.46 5.51
C TRP A 33 13.09 5.41 4.91
N ALA A 34 12.61 5.62 3.67
CA ALA A 34 11.66 4.73 3.02
C ALA A 34 12.25 3.34 2.71
N ALA A 35 13.56 3.24 2.49
CA ALA A 35 14.25 1.95 2.32
C ALA A 35 14.21 1.08 3.59
N HIS A 36 14.09 1.72 4.76
CA HIS A 36 13.98 1.07 6.06
C HIS A 36 12.54 0.93 6.56
N ALA A 37 11.56 1.35 5.77
CA ALA A 37 10.17 1.30 6.16
C ALA A 37 9.67 -0.16 6.25
N VAL A 38 8.86 -0.40 7.29
CA VAL A 38 7.91 -1.49 7.41
C VAL A 38 6.55 -0.84 7.55
N TRP A 39 5.79 -0.90 6.49
CA TRP A 39 4.49 -0.25 6.37
C TRP A 39 3.40 -1.04 7.08
N TYR A 40 2.45 -0.31 7.65
CA TYR A 40 1.19 -0.87 8.15
C TYR A 40 0.03 -0.11 7.49
N GLN A 41 -0.74 -0.80 6.67
CA GLN A 41 -1.90 -0.22 5.99
C GLN A 41 -3.12 -0.26 6.89
N ILE A 42 -3.75 0.90 7.09
CA ILE A 42 -4.96 1.07 7.92
C ILE A 42 -6.15 1.43 7.04
N PHE A 43 -7.24 0.67 7.18
CA PHE A 43 -8.57 1.05 6.71
C PHE A 43 -9.33 1.67 7.91
N PRO A 44 -9.38 3.01 8.04
CA PRO A 44 -9.73 3.68 9.31
C PRO A 44 -11.09 3.28 9.87
N GLU A 45 -12.11 3.27 9.02
CA GLU A 45 -13.50 2.91 9.39
C GLU A 45 -13.62 1.50 10.00
N ARG A 46 -12.64 0.64 9.76
CA ARG A 46 -12.58 -0.76 10.20
C ARG A 46 -11.46 -1.05 11.20
N PHE A 47 -10.69 -0.04 11.62
CA PHE A 47 -9.53 -0.26 12.47
C PHE A 47 -9.86 -0.23 13.96
N ARG A 48 -10.41 0.86 14.47
CA ARG A 48 -10.87 0.99 15.87
C ARG A 48 -11.83 2.16 16.01
N ASN A 49 -12.97 1.94 16.67
CA ASN A 49 -13.83 3.00 17.15
C ASN A 49 -13.26 3.47 18.52
N GLY A 50 -12.75 4.68 18.57
CA GLY A 50 -12.17 5.32 19.76
C GLY A 50 -13.11 6.30 20.43
N ASP A 51 -14.06 6.85 19.67
CA ASP A 51 -15.03 7.83 20.17
C ASP A 51 -16.43 7.55 19.59
N PRO A 52 -17.26 6.74 20.25
CA PRO A 52 -18.61 6.46 19.76
C PRO A 52 -19.53 7.68 19.63
N SER A 53 -19.13 8.85 20.13
CA SER A 53 -19.92 10.08 19.99
C SER A 53 -19.86 10.70 18.60
N ASN A 54 -18.86 10.30 17.79
CA ASN A 54 -18.69 10.74 16.41
C ASN A 54 -19.18 9.72 15.37
N ASP A 55 -19.78 8.61 15.82
CA ASP A 55 -20.26 7.57 14.92
C ASP A 55 -21.10 8.11 13.77
N PRO A 56 -20.93 7.57 12.55
CA PRO A 56 -21.76 7.90 11.41
C PRO A 56 -23.27 7.76 11.70
N THR A 57 -24.05 8.64 11.09
CA THR A 57 -25.51 8.64 11.19
C THR A 57 -26.15 8.21 9.88
N HIS A 58 -27.42 7.84 9.87
CA HIS A 58 -28.17 7.53 8.66
C HIS A 58 -27.99 8.62 7.57
N ASP A 59 -28.07 9.90 7.94
CA ASP A 59 -27.97 11.03 6.99
C ASP A 59 -26.55 11.25 6.46
N SER A 60 -25.53 10.61 7.07
CA SER A 60 -24.15 10.66 6.60
C SER A 60 -23.82 9.64 5.51
N LEU A 61 -24.71 8.69 5.23
CA LEU A 61 -24.52 7.66 4.21
C LEU A 61 -24.53 8.26 2.80
N GLU A 62 -24.00 7.53 1.83
CA GLU A 62 -23.89 7.98 0.44
C GLU A 62 -25.25 8.26 -0.20
N GLU A 63 -26.21 7.35 -0.01
CA GLU A 63 -27.56 7.45 -0.55
C GLU A 63 -28.63 7.14 0.53
N PRO A 64 -28.77 8.00 1.55
CA PRO A 64 -29.62 7.71 2.71
C PRO A 64 -31.10 7.50 2.36
N ALA A 65 -31.55 8.00 1.20
CA ALA A 65 -32.92 7.80 0.74
C ALA A 65 -33.24 6.33 0.39
N TYR A 66 -32.22 5.52 0.10
CA TYR A 66 -32.34 4.09 -0.24
C TYR A 66 -32.03 3.17 0.93
N VAL A 67 -31.64 3.71 2.08
CA VAL A 67 -31.30 2.94 3.29
C VAL A 67 -32.46 3.04 4.29
N PRO A 68 -32.84 1.95 4.97
CA PRO A 68 -33.90 1.96 5.97
C PRO A 68 -33.68 3.01 7.06
N LYS A 69 -34.73 3.68 7.50
CA LYS A 69 -34.64 4.75 8.50
C LYS A 69 -34.23 4.28 9.89
N ASP A 70 -34.37 2.99 10.16
CA ASP A 70 -33.91 2.36 11.40
C ASP A 70 -32.45 1.88 11.31
N TRP A 71 -31.75 2.25 10.24
CA TRP A 71 -30.31 2.04 10.11
C TRP A 71 -29.56 2.54 11.35
N ARG A 72 -28.57 1.78 11.75
CA ARG A 72 -27.65 2.12 12.83
C ARG A 72 -26.29 1.46 12.60
N ILE A 73 -25.29 1.96 13.30
CA ILE A 73 -23.94 1.42 13.25
C ILE A 73 -23.94 -0.07 13.57
N SER A 74 -23.15 -0.84 12.83
CA SER A 74 -23.05 -2.29 12.96
C SER A 74 -22.20 -2.69 14.16
N ASN A 75 -22.52 -3.82 14.77
CA ASN A 75 -21.76 -4.31 15.92
C ASN A 75 -20.37 -4.79 15.49
N TRP A 76 -19.33 -4.17 16.05
CA TRP A 76 -17.93 -4.46 15.77
C TRP A 76 -17.55 -5.93 15.88
N THR A 77 -18.12 -6.65 16.81
CA THR A 77 -17.76 -8.04 17.15
C THR A 77 -18.73 -9.09 16.64
N ALA A 78 -19.68 -8.73 15.78
CA ALA A 78 -20.68 -9.64 15.24
C ALA A 78 -20.08 -10.69 14.29
N ASP A 79 -20.85 -11.75 14.02
CA ASP A 79 -20.61 -12.67 12.89
C ASP A 79 -20.75 -11.87 11.59
N TRP A 80 -19.69 -11.85 10.77
CA TRP A 80 -19.59 -10.98 9.58
C TRP A 80 -20.75 -11.17 8.62
N TYR A 81 -21.11 -12.41 8.31
CA TYR A 81 -22.19 -12.70 7.38
C TYR A 81 -23.58 -12.71 8.02
N ALA A 82 -23.68 -12.51 9.33
CA ALA A 82 -24.99 -12.30 9.98
C ALA A 82 -25.51 -10.91 9.63
N ARG A 83 -26.72 -10.87 9.08
CA ARG A 83 -27.36 -9.61 8.67
C ARG A 83 -27.94 -8.88 9.87
N ASP A 84 -27.71 -7.58 9.94
CA ASP A 84 -28.35 -6.69 10.91
C ASP A 84 -29.87 -6.63 10.69
N ALA A 85 -30.62 -6.16 11.69
CA ALA A 85 -32.09 -6.08 11.59
C ALA A 85 -32.52 -5.19 10.43
N TRP A 86 -31.90 -4.02 10.29
CA TRP A 86 -32.18 -3.06 9.23
C TRP A 86 -31.85 -3.59 7.83
N GLU A 87 -30.85 -4.43 7.68
CA GLU A 87 -30.48 -5.07 6.40
C GLU A 87 -31.53 -6.08 5.93
N LYS A 88 -32.30 -6.67 6.85
CA LYS A 88 -33.34 -7.65 6.51
C LYS A 88 -34.59 -7.00 5.92
N GLU A 89 -34.78 -5.71 6.19
CA GLU A 89 -35.92 -4.93 5.70
C GLU A 89 -35.59 -4.18 4.39
N GLN A 90 -34.33 -4.19 3.97
CA GLN A 90 -33.93 -3.53 2.74
C GLN A 90 -34.39 -4.34 1.53
N ASP A 91 -35.33 -3.78 0.76
CA ASP A 91 -35.67 -4.29 -0.57
C ASP A 91 -34.48 -4.05 -1.49
N GLY A 92 -33.68 -5.10 -1.71
CA GLY A 92 -32.39 -5.02 -2.37
C GLY A 92 -32.47 -4.45 -3.79
N HIS A 93 -31.47 -3.70 -4.18
CA HIS A 93 -31.13 -3.56 -5.59
C HIS A 93 -30.93 -4.98 -6.14
N GLU A 94 -31.69 -5.37 -7.17
CA GLU A 94 -31.66 -6.71 -7.73
C GLU A 94 -30.24 -7.00 -8.28
N ALA A 95 -29.44 -7.66 -7.46
CA ALA A 95 -28.20 -8.27 -7.91
C ALA A 95 -28.52 -9.50 -8.75
N PRO A 96 -27.62 -9.96 -9.64
CA PRO A 96 -27.80 -11.19 -10.40
C PRO A 96 -28.22 -12.36 -9.51
N ASP A 97 -29.03 -13.28 -10.02
CA ASP A 97 -29.59 -14.42 -9.26
C ASP A 97 -28.57 -15.29 -8.51
N VAL A 98 -27.30 -15.23 -8.93
CA VAL A 98 -26.20 -15.97 -8.31
C VAL A 98 -25.59 -15.29 -7.10
N THR A 99 -25.84 -13.97 -6.91
CA THR A 99 -25.25 -13.20 -5.80
C THR A 99 -25.84 -13.66 -4.47
N PRO A 100 -25.02 -14.03 -3.45
CA PRO A 100 -25.49 -14.37 -2.12
C PRO A 100 -26.25 -13.22 -1.45
N ASP A 101 -27.23 -13.53 -0.60
CA ASP A 101 -28.13 -12.56 0.05
C ASP A 101 -27.38 -11.45 0.81
N PHE A 102 -26.25 -11.79 1.45
CA PHE A 102 -25.41 -10.85 2.18
C PHE A 102 -25.03 -9.62 1.34
N TYR A 103 -24.70 -9.82 0.07
CA TYR A 103 -24.28 -8.74 -0.82
C TYR A 103 -25.44 -7.99 -1.49
N LYS A 104 -26.66 -8.48 -1.33
CA LYS A 104 -27.89 -7.85 -1.85
C LYS A 104 -28.51 -6.85 -0.88
N HIS A 105 -28.16 -6.91 0.39
CA HIS A 105 -28.90 -6.28 1.48
C HIS A 105 -28.03 -5.41 2.39
N GLY A 106 -27.44 -4.37 1.81
CA GLY A 106 -26.92 -3.26 2.61
C GLY A 106 -25.55 -3.43 3.25
N VAL A 107 -24.79 -4.52 2.97
CA VAL A 107 -23.44 -4.68 3.52
C VAL A 107 -22.51 -3.49 3.20
N PHE A 108 -22.71 -2.85 2.06
CA PHE A 108 -21.95 -1.67 1.65
C PHE A 108 -22.36 -0.39 2.40
N ASP A 109 -23.53 -0.41 3.06
CA ASP A 109 -24.01 0.66 3.94
C ASP A 109 -23.59 0.46 5.40
N ARG A 110 -22.96 -0.66 5.74
CA ARG A 110 -22.44 -0.89 7.09
C ARG A 110 -21.37 0.11 7.45
N ARG A 111 -21.50 0.67 8.65
CA ARG A 111 -20.48 1.49 9.29
C ARG A 111 -20.20 0.92 10.67
N TYR A 112 -18.93 0.95 11.07
CA TYR A 112 -18.44 0.44 12.35
C TYR A 112 -17.84 1.55 13.23
N GLY A 113 -17.72 2.76 12.69
CA GLY A 113 -17.29 3.95 13.43
C GLY A 113 -15.80 3.99 13.75
N GLY A 114 -14.97 3.30 12.98
CA GLY A 114 -13.52 3.47 13.14
C GLY A 114 -13.11 4.91 12.85
N ASP A 115 -12.27 5.48 13.72
CA ASP A 115 -11.96 6.90 13.76
C ASP A 115 -10.48 7.21 14.10
N LEU A 116 -10.10 8.49 14.06
CA LEU A 116 -8.73 8.92 14.36
C LEU A 116 -8.36 8.76 15.85
N GLN A 117 -9.34 8.85 16.77
CA GLN A 117 -9.07 8.59 18.18
C GLN A 117 -8.72 7.12 18.39
N GLY A 118 -9.42 6.19 17.73
CA GLY A 118 -9.11 4.77 17.75
C GLY A 118 -7.72 4.45 17.21
N VAL A 119 -7.26 5.17 16.18
CA VAL A 119 -5.88 5.04 15.68
C VAL A 119 -4.88 5.57 16.71
N LEU A 120 -5.14 6.75 17.32
CA LEU A 120 -4.30 7.31 18.39
C LEU A 120 -4.14 6.32 19.55
N ASP A 121 -5.22 5.70 19.98
CA ASP A 121 -5.23 4.71 21.08
C ASP A 121 -4.41 3.44 20.75
N LYS A 122 -4.15 3.19 19.48
CA LYS A 122 -3.42 2.00 19.01
C LYS A 122 -2.01 2.28 18.47
N LEU A 123 -1.50 3.51 18.54
CA LEU A 123 -0.13 3.83 18.13
C LEU A 123 0.92 3.01 18.89
N ASP A 124 0.72 2.76 20.18
CA ASP A 124 1.64 1.94 20.98
C ASP A 124 1.61 0.46 20.55
N TYR A 125 0.46 -0.05 20.09
CA TYR A 125 0.37 -1.38 19.50
C TYR A 125 1.21 -1.45 18.21
N LEU A 126 1.08 -0.48 17.31
CA LEU A 126 1.84 -0.41 16.07
C LEU A 126 3.36 -0.31 16.34
N GLN A 127 3.76 0.56 17.27
CA GLN A 127 5.15 0.65 17.69
C GLN A 127 5.65 -0.68 18.29
N SER A 128 4.84 -1.36 19.10
CA SER A 128 5.20 -2.64 19.71
C SER A 128 5.32 -3.78 18.70
N LEU A 129 4.56 -3.74 17.60
CA LEU A 129 4.67 -4.67 16.49
C LEU A 129 6.01 -4.50 15.76
N GLY A 130 6.56 -3.28 15.78
CA GLY A 130 7.84 -2.93 15.17
C GLY A 130 7.72 -2.26 13.79
N VAL A 131 6.51 -1.93 13.33
CA VAL A 131 6.31 -1.10 12.13
C VAL A 131 6.76 0.33 12.40
N ASN A 132 7.21 1.03 11.38
CA ASN A 132 7.72 2.39 11.48
C ASN A 132 7.12 3.35 10.43
N ALA A 133 6.12 2.88 9.69
CA ALA A 133 5.39 3.71 8.74
C ALA A 133 3.92 3.26 8.65
N ILE A 134 3.01 4.22 8.62
CA ILE A 134 1.56 4.00 8.51
C ILE A 134 1.11 4.52 7.14
N TYR A 135 0.35 3.71 6.42
CA TYR A 135 -0.39 4.13 5.25
C TYR A 135 -1.89 4.07 5.55
N PHE A 136 -2.55 5.22 5.46
CA PHE A 136 -4.01 5.31 5.58
C PHE A 136 -4.69 5.18 4.22
N ASN A 137 -5.64 4.26 4.09
CA ASN A 137 -6.68 4.37 3.08
C ASN A 137 -7.41 5.71 3.23
N PRO A 138 -8.20 6.19 2.27
CA PRO A 138 -8.72 7.55 2.30
C PRO A 138 -9.37 7.94 3.63
N ILE A 139 -8.98 9.10 4.15
CA ILE A 139 -9.47 9.68 5.41
C ILE A 139 -10.18 11.02 5.19
N PHE A 140 -10.17 11.52 3.96
CA PHE A 140 -10.82 12.78 3.63
C PHE A 140 -12.33 12.64 3.59
N TYR A 141 -13.02 13.77 3.77
CA TYR A 141 -14.48 13.78 3.84
C TYR A 141 -15.11 13.13 2.61
N ALA A 142 -15.87 12.09 2.85
CA ALA A 142 -16.65 11.36 1.85
C ALA A 142 -17.79 10.60 2.53
N ARG A 143 -18.83 10.27 1.76
CA ARG A 143 -20.02 9.58 2.30
C ARG A 143 -19.91 8.07 2.29
N SER A 144 -19.13 7.49 1.38
CA SER A 144 -18.91 6.04 1.34
C SER A 144 -18.05 5.56 2.52
N LEU A 145 -18.11 4.27 2.79
CA LEU A 145 -17.27 3.62 3.80
C LEU A 145 -15.78 3.64 3.40
N HIS A 146 -15.49 3.57 2.10
CA HIS A 146 -14.13 3.50 1.56
C HIS A 146 -13.51 4.88 1.28
N LYS A 147 -14.33 5.92 1.20
CA LYS A 147 -13.96 7.34 1.04
C LYS A 147 -13.17 7.69 -0.23
N TYR A 148 -13.22 6.82 -1.27
CA TYR A 148 -12.68 7.15 -2.59
C TYR A 148 -13.58 8.15 -3.35
N ASP A 149 -14.82 8.34 -2.93
CA ASP A 149 -15.77 9.34 -3.43
C ASP A 149 -15.63 10.69 -2.70
N GLY A 150 -14.43 11.25 -2.62
CA GLY A 150 -14.15 12.45 -1.85
C GLY A 150 -15.14 13.61 -2.10
N SER A 151 -15.80 14.08 -1.03
CA SER A 151 -16.63 15.31 -1.03
C SER A 151 -15.77 16.54 -0.75
N SER A 152 -14.61 16.35 -0.14
CA SER A 152 -13.58 17.35 0.11
C SER A 152 -12.24 16.65 0.28
N LEU A 153 -11.16 17.15 -0.32
CA LEU A 153 -9.82 16.64 -0.10
C LEU A 153 -8.98 17.54 0.83
N GLN A 154 -9.49 18.74 1.13
CA GLN A 154 -8.86 19.66 2.08
C GLN A 154 -9.21 19.38 3.53
N HIS A 155 -10.20 18.51 3.81
CA HIS A 155 -10.65 18.17 5.16
C HIS A 155 -10.65 16.66 5.42
N ILE A 156 -10.25 16.29 6.63
CA ILE A 156 -10.51 14.97 7.19
C ILE A 156 -12.03 14.79 7.34
N ASP A 157 -12.49 13.57 7.21
CA ASP A 157 -13.91 13.26 7.40
C ASP A 157 -14.37 13.67 8.81
N PRO A 158 -15.40 14.52 8.92
CA PRO A 158 -15.93 14.97 10.21
C PRO A 158 -16.29 13.82 11.16
N TYR A 159 -16.78 12.69 10.63
CA TYR A 159 -17.14 11.51 11.43
C TYR A 159 -15.91 10.69 11.90
N MET A 160 -14.70 11.11 11.55
CA MET A 160 -13.45 10.58 12.13
C MET A 160 -12.88 11.51 13.22
N GLY A 161 -13.52 12.65 13.48
CA GLY A 161 -13.11 13.69 14.44
C GLY A 161 -14.12 13.91 15.56
N PRO A 162 -13.80 14.77 16.55
CA PRO A 162 -14.56 14.87 17.79
C PRO A 162 -15.83 15.74 17.68
N ASP A 163 -16.05 16.47 16.58
CA ASP A 163 -17.22 17.35 16.42
C ASP A 163 -17.79 17.30 14.98
N PRO A 164 -18.40 16.19 14.56
CA PRO A 164 -18.92 16.06 13.19
C PRO A 164 -19.86 17.18 12.78
N LYS A 165 -20.74 17.59 13.70
CA LYS A 165 -21.74 18.63 13.41
C LYS A 165 -21.12 20.02 13.26
N GLY A 166 -20.18 20.37 14.13
CA GLY A 166 -19.44 21.64 14.05
C GLY A 166 -18.58 21.70 12.80
N ASP A 167 -17.88 20.63 12.48
CA ASP A 167 -17.03 20.54 11.30
C ASP A 167 -17.84 20.64 10.01
N LEU A 168 -18.95 19.92 9.87
CA LEU A 168 -19.84 20.03 8.70
C LEU A 168 -20.38 21.46 8.51
N ALA A 169 -20.74 22.15 9.60
CA ALA A 169 -21.19 23.54 9.54
C ALA A 169 -20.04 24.49 9.13
N LEU A 170 -18.82 24.24 9.62
CA LEU A 170 -17.63 25.03 9.33
C LEU A 170 -17.26 24.97 7.85
N ILE A 171 -17.25 23.77 7.25
CA ILE A 171 -16.79 23.55 5.87
C ILE A 171 -17.87 23.80 4.81
N ALA A 172 -19.14 23.99 5.20
CA ALA A 172 -20.27 24.06 4.28
C ALA A 172 -20.17 25.17 3.23
N GLY A 173 -19.46 26.28 3.53
CA GLY A 173 -19.28 27.43 2.64
C GLY A 173 -17.98 27.47 1.88
N GLU A 174 -17.14 26.46 2.03
CA GLU A 174 -15.81 26.43 1.40
C GLU A 174 -15.87 26.06 -0.09
N ASN A 175 -14.84 26.44 -0.81
CA ASN A 175 -14.70 26.20 -2.24
C ASN A 175 -13.23 25.91 -2.58
N GLU A 176 -12.83 26.07 -3.86
CA GLU A 176 -11.45 25.83 -4.31
C GLU A 176 -10.42 26.84 -3.82
N ASP A 177 -10.83 28.00 -3.32
CA ASP A 177 -9.91 29.03 -2.83
C ASP A 177 -9.40 28.69 -1.42
N PRO A 178 -8.09 28.43 -1.24
CA PRO A 178 -7.50 28.14 0.08
C PRO A 178 -7.76 29.24 1.14
N ALA A 179 -8.07 30.48 0.72
CA ALA A 179 -8.40 31.55 1.66
C ALA A 179 -9.74 31.30 2.39
N THR A 180 -10.58 30.43 1.84
CA THR A 180 -11.87 30.03 2.46
C THR A 180 -11.72 28.85 3.41
N TRP A 181 -10.58 28.15 3.40
CA TRP A 181 -10.41 26.90 4.14
C TRP A 181 -10.10 27.14 5.62
N HIS A 182 -10.79 26.44 6.47
CA HIS A 182 -10.58 26.41 7.91
C HIS A 182 -9.85 25.13 8.34
N TRP A 183 -9.40 25.10 9.56
CA TRP A 183 -8.94 23.87 10.21
C TRP A 183 -10.05 23.34 11.11
N SER A 184 -10.70 22.26 10.69
CA SER A 184 -11.77 21.59 11.43
C SER A 184 -11.24 20.90 12.69
N ALA A 185 -12.13 20.44 13.56
CA ALA A 185 -11.72 19.66 14.74
C ALA A 185 -11.12 18.31 14.34
N ALA A 186 -11.65 17.68 13.28
CA ALA A 186 -11.09 16.46 12.71
C ALA A 186 -9.69 16.68 12.12
N ASP A 187 -9.47 17.78 11.38
CA ASP A 187 -8.15 18.15 10.86
C ASP A 187 -7.12 18.32 11.98
N ARG A 188 -7.49 19.04 13.04
CA ARG A 188 -6.60 19.26 14.19
C ARG A 188 -6.29 17.96 14.93
N LEU A 189 -7.25 17.05 15.03
CA LEU A 189 -7.04 15.72 15.60
C LEU A 189 -6.06 14.90 14.74
N PHE A 190 -6.17 15.00 13.42
CA PHE A 190 -5.23 14.33 12.52
C PHE A 190 -3.81 14.91 12.61
N LEU A 191 -3.65 16.23 12.70
CA LEU A 191 -2.33 16.84 12.93
C LEU A 191 -1.74 16.41 14.29
N LYS A 192 -2.57 16.26 15.33
CA LYS A 192 -2.15 15.65 16.60
C LYS A 192 -1.70 14.21 16.42
N LEU A 193 -2.43 13.41 15.63
CA LEU A 193 -2.06 12.03 15.33
C LEU A 193 -0.70 11.96 14.64
N ILE A 194 -0.44 12.81 13.64
CA ILE A 194 0.85 12.91 12.97
C ILE A 194 1.96 13.20 13.99
N ALA A 195 1.79 14.19 14.84
CA ALA A 195 2.78 14.55 15.86
C ALA A 195 3.04 13.38 16.83
N GLU A 196 2.00 12.66 17.26
CA GLU A 196 2.12 11.49 18.14
C GLU A 196 2.75 10.28 17.44
N ALA A 197 2.49 10.08 16.14
CA ALA A 197 3.15 9.08 15.31
C ALA A 197 4.65 9.37 15.17
N HIS A 198 5.00 10.61 14.80
CA HIS A 198 6.40 11.06 14.69
C HIS A 198 7.16 10.92 15.99
N ARG A 199 6.54 11.23 17.13
CA ARG A 199 7.16 11.04 18.46
C ARG A 199 7.51 9.58 18.74
N ARG A 200 6.82 8.63 18.09
CA ARG A 200 7.09 7.18 18.17
C ARG A 200 8.00 6.67 17.04
N GLY A 201 8.49 7.55 16.17
CA GLY A 201 9.28 7.18 15.00
C GLY A 201 8.45 6.52 13.88
N LEU A 202 7.15 6.81 13.82
CA LEU A 202 6.25 6.34 12.78
C LEU A 202 6.04 7.42 11.72
N HIS A 203 6.35 7.14 10.46
CA HIS A 203 5.99 7.99 9.34
C HIS A 203 4.51 7.82 8.97
N VAL A 204 3.90 8.87 8.41
CA VAL A 204 2.48 8.90 8.07
C VAL A 204 2.27 9.19 6.59
N LEU A 205 1.64 8.27 5.89
CA LEU A 205 1.26 8.35 4.48
C LEU A 205 -0.28 8.36 4.37
N VAL A 206 -0.83 9.21 3.51
CA VAL A 206 -2.27 9.24 3.22
C VAL A 206 -2.58 8.96 1.76
N ASP A 207 -3.79 8.53 1.48
CA ASP A 207 -4.27 8.25 0.14
C ASP A 207 -4.72 9.53 -0.56
N GLY A 208 -4.13 9.83 -1.71
CA GLY A 208 -4.46 10.95 -2.57
C GLY A 208 -5.31 10.51 -3.76
N VAL A 209 -6.62 10.73 -3.69
CA VAL A 209 -7.55 10.42 -4.78
C VAL A 209 -7.63 11.62 -5.71
N PHE A 210 -6.69 11.71 -6.68
CA PHE A 210 -6.56 12.87 -7.58
C PHE A 210 -7.08 12.60 -9.01
N ASN A 211 -7.65 11.42 -9.22
CA ASN A 211 -8.25 11.05 -10.49
C ASN A 211 -9.71 11.49 -10.62
N HIS A 212 -10.48 11.41 -9.55
CA HIS A 212 -11.93 11.65 -9.52
C HIS A 212 -12.36 12.21 -8.16
N THR A 213 -13.63 12.55 -8.04
CA THR A 213 -14.28 12.98 -6.78
C THR A 213 -15.59 12.23 -6.57
N GLY A 214 -16.24 12.46 -5.46
CA GLY A 214 -17.63 12.07 -5.27
C GLY A 214 -18.61 13.06 -5.88
N ARG A 215 -19.88 12.68 -5.95
CA ARG A 215 -20.98 13.54 -6.44
C ARG A 215 -21.30 14.70 -5.49
N ASP A 216 -20.89 14.61 -4.23
CA ASP A 216 -21.09 15.65 -3.21
C ASP A 216 -19.93 16.65 -3.12
N PHE A 217 -18.89 16.49 -3.96
CA PHE A 217 -17.80 17.45 -4.06
C PHE A 217 -18.33 18.83 -4.49
N PHE A 218 -17.88 19.90 -3.85
CA PHE A 218 -18.42 21.25 -4.04
C PHE A 218 -18.51 21.66 -5.52
N ALA A 219 -17.46 21.39 -6.30
CA ALA A 219 -17.42 21.78 -7.72
C ALA A 219 -18.38 20.92 -8.57
N PHE A 220 -18.57 19.64 -8.22
CA PHE A 220 -19.49 18.78 -8.94
C PHE A 220 -20.95 19.08 -8.61
N ARG A 221 -21.26 19.42 -7.34
CA ARG A 221 -22.61 19.90 -6.96
C ARG A 221 -22.99 21.15 -7.72
N ASP A 222 -22.13 22.17 -7.73
CA ASP A 222 -22.36 23.41 -8.48
C ASP A 222 -22.55 23.12 -9.97
N LEU A 223 -21.71 22.23 -10.55
CA LEU A 223 -21.83 21.81 -11.94
C LEU A 223 -23.19 21.17 -12.24
N LYS A 224 -23.66 20.30 -11.37
CA LYS A 224 -24.95 19.61 -11.49
C LYS A 224 -26.13 20.59 -11.43
N GLU A 225 -26.05 21.56 -10.52
CA GLU A 225 -27.10 22.58 -10.33
C GLU A 225 -27.11 23.62 -11.44
N ASN A 226 -25.97 24.21 -11.76
CA ASN A 226 -25.83 25.35 -12.65
C ASN A 226 -25.51 24.97 -14.12
N GLN A 227 -25.24 23.68 -14.40
CA GLN A 227 -24.99 23.17 -15.75
C GLN A 227 -23.92 23.99 -16.48
N GLN A 228 -24.18 24.45 -17.69
CA GLN A 228 -23.24 25.25 -18.50
C GLN A 228 -22.91 26.62 -17.89
N ALA A 229 -23.70 27.11 -16.94
CA ALA A 229 -23.45 28.36 -16.22
C ALA A 229 -22.47 28.16 -15.03
N SER A 230 -22.20 26.94 -14.64
CA SER A 230 -21.22 26.62 -13.57
C SER A 230 -19.83 27.13 -13.92
N ARG A 231 -19.16 27.74 -12.94
CA ARG A 231 -17.72 28.09 -13.08
C ARG A 231 -16.81 26.86 -13.10
N TYR A 232 -17.32 25.69 -12.69
CA TYR A 232 -16.60 24.41 -12.68
C TYR A 232 -16.91 23.53 -13.90
N LYS A 233 -17.56 24.05 -14.95
CA LYS A 233 -17.97 23.29 -16.14
C LYS A 233 -16.81 22.57 -16.86
N ASP A 234 -15.60 23.13 -16.71
CA ASP A 234 -14.37 22.60 -17.32
C ASP A 234 -13.55 21.71 -16.36
N TRP A 235 -14.08 21.44 -15.15
CA TRP A 235 -13.41 20.56 -14.17
C TRP A 235 -13.65 19.08 -14.44
N TYR A 236 -14.76 18.75 -15.12
CA TYR A 236 -15.22 17.39 -15.35
C TYR A 236 -15.49 17.12 -16.83
N VAL A 237 -15.54 15.86 -17.21
CA VAL A 237 -15.85 15.44 -18.59
C VAL A 237 -17.35 15.26 -18.72
N VAL A 238 -18.07 16.34 -19.02
CA VAL A 238 -19.51 16.29 -19.29
C VAL A 238 -19.76 15.75 -20.70
N THR A 239 -20.64 14.78 -20.82
CA THR A 239 -21.01 14.14 -22.10
C THR A 239 -22.36 14.60 -22.63
N SER A 240 -23.28 15.05 -21.77
CA SER A 240 -24.56 15.66 -22.14
C SER A 240 -25.02 16.63 -21.10
N TRP A 241 -25.60 17.75 -21.55
CA TRP A 241 -26.19 18.78 -20.68
C TRP A 241 -27.71 18.66 -20.63
N LEU A 242 -28.33 19.10 -19.53
CA LEU A 242 -29.78 19.26 -19.51
C LEU A 242 -30.21 20.31 -20.53
N ASN A 243 -31.24 19.97 -21.29
CA ASN A 243 -31.91 20.91 -22.20
C ASN A 243 -33.31 21.24 -21.64
N PRO A 244 -33.56 22.47 -21.13
CA PRO A 244 -34.87 22.84 -20.60
C PRO A 244 -36.04 22.69 -21.59
N ALA A 245 -35.74 22.70 -22.92
CA ALA A 245 -36.74 22.51 -23.96
C ALA A 245 -37.01 21.01 -24.25
N ASP A 246 -36.23 20.09 -23.70
CA ASP A 246 -36.39 18.64 -23.88
C ASP A 246 -36.41 17.93 -22.51
N PRO A 247 -37.59 17.60 -21.96
CA PRO A 247 -37.72 16.92 -20.66
C PRO A 247 -37.08 15.52 -20.63
N SER A 248 -36.75 14.94 -21.79
CA SER A 248 -36.07 13.63 -21.88
C SER A 248 -34.55 13.75 -21.81
N SER A 249 -34.00 14.95 -21.92
CA SER A 249 -32.56 15.20 -21.81
C SER A 249 -32.04 14.82 -20.44
N LYS A 250 -30.82 14.31 -20.40
CA LYS A 250 -30.14 13.91 -19.16
C LYS A 250 -28.80 14.62 -19.05
N PHE A 251 -28.47 15.02 -17.83
CA PHE A 251 -27.10 15.40 -17.51
C PHE A 251 -26.26 14.13 -17.36
N THR A 252 -25.25 13.97 -18.22
CA THR A 252 -24.34 12.82 -18.19
C THR A 252 -22.89 13.26 -18.26
N TYR A 253 -22.02 12.48 -17.66
CA TYR A 253 -20.59 12.76 -17.52
C TYR A 253 -19.78 11.46 -17.47
N LYS A 254 -18.47 11.55 -17.60
CA LYS A 254 -17.58 10.41 -17.49
C LYS A 254 -17.35 10.10 -16.00
N GLY A 255 -17.78 8.90 -15.58
CA GLY A 255 -17.36 8.28 -14.32
C GLY A 255 -16.12 7.40 -14.49
N TRP A 256 -15.37 7.21 -13.41
CA TRP A 256 -14.23 6.29 -13.40
C TRP A 256 -14.72 4.85 -13.60
N TRP A 257 -14.18 4.17 -14.58
CA TRP A 257 -14.63 2.83 -15.05
C TRP A 257 -16.14 2.69 -15.27
N GLY A 258 -16.81 3.82 -15.56
CA GLY A 258 -18.26 3.84 -15.79
C GLY A 258 -19.11 4.01 -14.53
N HIS A 259 -18.49 4.11 -13.35
CA HIS A 259 -19.19 4.41 -12.09
C HIS A 259 -19.56 5.90 -12.04
N ASP A 260 -20.84 6.21 -12.08
CA ASP A 260 -21.35 7.58 -12.06
C ASP A 260 -21.20 8.26 -10.68
N THR A 261 -20.97 7.47 -9.63
CA THR A 261 -20.63 7.98 -8.29
C THR A 261 -19.25 8.64 -8.23
N LEU A 262 -18.39 8.39 -9.23
CA LEU A 262 -16.99 8.80 -9.25
C LEU A 262 -16.67 9.66 -10.49
N PRO A 263 -17.19 10.91 -10.58
CA PRO A 263 -16.95 11.82 -11.71
C PRO A 263 -15.46 12.13 -11.88
N VAL A 264 -14.93 11.90 -13.09
CA VAL A 264 -13.51 12.03 -13.41
C VAL A 264 -13.13 13.48 -13.69
N PHE A 265 -12.06 13.98 -13.11
CA PHE A 265 -11.50 15.27 -13.45
C PHE A 265 -11.09 15.36 -14.93
N ALA A 266 -11.40 16.48 -15.55
CA ALA A 266 -11.01 16.76 -16.93
C ALA A 266 -9.48 16.91 -17.04
N ALA A 267 -8.97 16.51 -18.22
CA ALA A 267 -7.58 16.71 -18.61
C ALA A 267 -7.43 17.89 -19.58
N THR A 268 -6.20 18.37 -19.76
CA THR A 268 -5.84 19.29 -20.85
C THR A 268 -6.10 18.67 -22.21
N ALA A 269 -6.19 19.50 -23.26
CA ALA A 269 -6.48 19.04 -24.63
C ALA A 269 -5.44 18.03 -25.14
N ASP A 270 -4.18 18.15 -24.74
CA ASP A 270 -3.09 17.23 -25.06
C ASP A 270 -3.05 15.98 -24.15
N LYS A 271 -3.96 15.90 -23.17
CA LYS A 271 -4.09 14.82 -22.18
C LYS A 271 -2.84 14.58 -21.33
N ASN A 272 -1.96 15.54 -21.22
CA ASN A 272 -0.71 15.41 -20.44
C ASN A 272 -0.83 15.93 -18.99
N ASP A 273 -1.92 16.63 -18.66
CA ASP A 273 -2.14 17.25 -17.35
C ASP A 273 -3.63 17.26 -17.00
N LEU A 274 -3.97 17.57 -15.76
CA LEU A 274 -5.32 17.95 -15.37
C LEU A 274 -5.70 19.30 -15.98
N ALA A 275 -7.00 19.54 -16.18
CA ALA A 275 -7.49 20.88 -16.48
C ALA A 275 -7.03 21.87 -15.37
N PRO A 276 -6.84 23.17 -15.70
CA PRO A 276 -6.21 24.14 -14.77
C PRO A 276 -6.84 24.22 -13.39
N GLY A 277 -8.18 24.16 -13.29
CA GLY A 277 -8.90 24.25 -12.02
C GLY A 277 -8.60 23.08 -11.08
N PRO A 278 -8.94 21.84 -11.45
CA PRO A 278 -8.63 20.68 -10.60
C PRO A 278 -7.13 20.51 -10.35
N ARG A 279 -6.26 20.88 -11.30
CA ARG A 279 -4.82 20.87 -11.10
C ARG A 279 -4.41 21.79 -9.94
N GLN A 280 -4.86 23.06 -9.94
CA GLN A 280 -4.53 24.00 -8.88
C GLN A 280 -5.05 23.52 -7.52
N TYR A 281 -6.28 23.02 -7.48
CA TYR A 281 -6.84 22.46 -6.26
C TYR A 281 -6.03 21.30 -5.69
N VAL A 282 -5.57 20.37 -6.54
CA VAL A 282 -4.68 19.25 -6.11
C VAL A 282 -3.36 19.78 -5.53
N TRP A 283 -2.78 20.83 -6.13
CA TRP A 283 -1.56 21.48 -5.60
C TRP A 283 -1.80 22.10 -4.23
N ASP A 284 -2.92 22.79 -4.05
CA ASP A 284 -3.27 23.46 -2.78
C ASP A 284 -3.55 22.44 -1.67
N VAL A 285 -4.27 21.36 -1.97
CA VAL A 285 -4.46 20.23 -1.05
C VAL A 285 -3.13 19.58 -0.68
N THR A 286 -2.25 19.36 -1.66
CA THR A 286 -0.91 18.81 -1.43
C THR A 286 -0.12 19.67 -0.44
N LYS A 287 -0.13 20.99 -0.63
CA LYS A 287 0.54 21.93 0.28
C LYS A 287 -0.08 21.91 1.67
N ARG A 288 -1.41 21.88 1.76
CA ARG A 288 -2.12 21.87 3.05
C ARG A 288 -1.65 20.76 3.96
N TRP A 289 -1.44 19.56 3.43
CA TRP A 289 -1.12 18.39 4.24
C TRP A 289 0.38 18.11 4.38
N LEU A 290 1.22 18.48 3.41
CA LEU A 290 2.67 18.33 3.51
C LEU A 290 3.36 19.45 4.30
N ALA A 291 2.82 20.69 4.22
CA ALA A 291 3.39 21.86 4.87
C ALA A 291 2.30 22.71 5.55
N PRO A 292 1.59 22.13 6.53
CA PRO A 292 0.44 22.79 7.16
C PRO A 292 0.86 24.04 7.93
N VAL A 293 0.02 25.08 7.80
CA VAL A 293 0.09 26.31 8.60
C VAL A 293 -1.22 26.45 9.35
N VAL A 294 -1.20 26.30 10.65
CA VAL A 294 -2.36 26.34 11.53
C VAL A 294 -2.29 27.59 12.39
N ASP A 295 -3.31 28.41 12.33
CA ASP A 295 -3.40 29.67 13.08
C ASP A 295 -2.14 30.56 12.89
N GLY A 296 -1.60 30.56 11.65
CA GLY A 296 -0.40 31.33 11.26
C GLY A 296 0.93 30.71 11.70
N GLN A 297 0.93 29.49 12.27
CA GLN A 297 2.13 28.79 12.69
C GLN A 297 2.34 27.49 11.88
N PRO A 298 3.59 27.18 11.46
CA PRO A 298 3.89 25.89 10.87
C PRO A 298 3.58 24.73 11.82
N ALA A 299 3.01 23.65 11.28
CA ALA A 299 2.76 22.41 12.00
C ALA A 299 3.42 21.23 11.28
N GLN A 300 3.51 20.09 11.95
CA GLN A 300 3.99 18.85 11.31
C GLN A 300 2.93 18.33 10.34
N GLY A 301 3.35 18.10 9.10
CA GLY A 301 2.52 17.51 8.06
C GLY A 301 2.79 16.02 7.89
N ILE A 302 2.11 15.42 6.92
CA ILE A 302 2.32 14.03 6.51
C ILE A 302 3.71 13.85 5.88
N ASP A 303 4.23 12.62 5.90
CA ASP A 303 5.52 12.28 5.30
C ASP A 303 5.40 11.94 3.80
N GLY A 304 4.19 11.88 3.28
CA GLY A 304 3.98 11.64 1.85
C GLY A 304 2.58 11.17 1.47
N TRP A 305 2.47 10.67 0.24
CA TRP A 305 1.21 10.32 -0.39
C TRP A 305 1.29 8.94 -1.06
N ARG A 306 0.24 8.13 -0.89
CA ARG A 306 -0.11 7.07 -1.84
C ARG A 306 -1.09 7.65 -2.84
N LEU A 307 -0.94 7.39 -4.12
CA LEU A 307 -1.74 7.95 -5.18
C LEU A 307 -2.64 6.86 -5.77
N ASP A 308 -3.95 7.05 -5.57
CA ASP A 308 -5.00 6.19 -6.09
C ASP A 308 -5.05 6.25 -7.63
N ALA A 309 -5.27 5.09 -8.27
CA ALA A 309 -5.40 4.96 -9.72
C ALA A 309 -4.30 5.73 -10.49
N ALA A 310 -3.04 5.60 -10.05
CA ALA A 310 -1.95 6.41 -10.57
C ALA A 310 -1.69 6.22 -12.07
N ASP A 311 -1.95 5.03 -12.61
CA ASP A 311 -1.80 4.71 -14.03
C ASP A 311 -2.92 5.26 -14.92
N GLU A 312 -4.01 5.78 -14.35
CA GLU A 312 -5.06 6.53 -15.07
C GLU A 312 -4.65 7.97 -15.42
N ARG A 313 -3.52 8.45 -14.86
CA ARG A 313 -2.95 9.75 -15.16
C ARG A 313 -1.59 9.60 -15.84
N PRO A 314 -1.26 10.49 -16.80
CA PRO A 314 0.01 10.39 -17.53
C PRO A 314 1.20 10.65 -16.61
N ALA A 315 2.32 9.96 -16.86
CA ALA A 315 3.57 10.13 -16.11
C ALA A 315 4.01 11.60 -16.05
N LYS A 316 3.77 12.40 -17.10
CA LYS A 316 4.12 13.82 -17.16
C LYS A 316 3.40 14.66 -16.09
N PHE A 317 2.12 14.37 -15.82
CA PHE A 317 1.39 14.99 -14.71
C PHE A 317 2.09 14.70 -13.37
N TRP A 318 2.41 13.43 -13.13
CA TRP A 318 3.08 13.01 -11.90
C TRP A 318 4.48 13.58 -11.75
N THR A 319 5.26 13.71 -12.83
CA THR A 319 6.56 14.41 -12.81
C THR A 319 6.42 15.83 -12.31
N ALA A 320 5.46 16.60 -12.85
CA ALA A 320 5.21 17.98 -12.42
C ALA A 320 4.74 18.06 -10.97
N TRP A 321 3.85 17.16 -10.55
CA TRP A 321 3.36 17.09 -9.19
C TRP A 321 4.45 16.70 -8.20
N ASN A 322 5.27 15.68 -8.50
CA ASN A 322 6.39 15.26 -7.65
C ASN A 322 7.46 16.37 -7.52
N ALA A 323 7.74 17.11 -8.59
CA ALA A 323 8.61 18.27 -8.50
C ALA A 323 8.08 19.29 -7.48
N TYR A 324 6.78 19.56 -7.48
CA TYR A 324 6.16 20.44 -6.50
C TYR A 324 6.21 19.86 -5.07
N VAL A 325 5.90 18.59 -4.89
CA VAL A 325 6.02 17.89 -3.59
C VAL A 325 7.41 18.08 -2.99
N ARG A 326 8.47 17.89 -3.79
CA ARG A 326 9.87 18.05 -3.34
C ARG A 326 10.22 19.48 -2.96
N THR A 327 9.55 20.50 -3.51
CA THR A 327 9.71 21.90 -3.05
C THR A 327 9.11 22.13 -1.65
N LEU A 328 8.07 21.39 -1.29
CA LEU A 328 7.41 21.49 0.02
C LEU A 328 8.15 20.67 1.07
N ASN A 329 8.51 19.44 0.73
CA ASN A 329 9.26 18.53 1.59
C ASN A 329 10.17 17.64 0.72
N PRO A 330 11.49 17.86 0.69
CA PRO A 330 12.44 17.07 -0.10
C PRO A 330 12.53 15.60 0.38
N ASN A 331 12.10 15.32 1.61
CA ASN A 331 12.06 13.98 2.19
C ASN A 331 10.67 13.33 2.11
N ALA A 332 9.72 13.92 1.37
CA ALA A 332 8.42 13.32 1.18
C ALA A 332 8.51 12.04 0.33
N TYR A 333 7.77 11.02 0.75
CA TYR A 333 7.62 9.78 0.01
C TYR A 333 6.34 9.81 -0.84
N THR A 334 6.44 9.40 -2.08
CA THR A 334 5.30 9.30 -2.99
C THR A 334 5.23 7.91 -3.59
N CYS A 335 4.07 7.27 -3.52
CA CYS A 335 3.85 5.91 -3.96
C CYS A 335 2.62 5.82 -4.87
N GLY A 336 2.83 5.45 -6.14
CA GLY A 336 1.71 5.25 -7.07
C GLY A 336 1.10 3.86 -6.92
N GLU A 337 -0.23 3.77 -6.90
CA GLU A 337 -0.89 2.49 -7.12
C GLU A 337 -0.79 2.11 -8.59
N THR A 338 -0.18 0.95 -8.83
CA THR A 338 -0.03 0.38 -10.17
C THR A 338 -0.08 -1.14 -10.10
N TRP A 339 -0.89 -1.75 -10.93
CA TRP A 339 -1.04 -3.22 -11.02
C TRP A 339 -0.20 -3.84 -12.15
N LYS A 340 0.33 -2.99 -13.03
CA LYS A 340 1.11 -3.31 -14.22
C LYS A 340 2.57 -2.86 -14.05
N PRO A 341 3.46 -3.13 -15.03
CA PRO A 341 4.82 -2.59 -14.99
C PRO A 341 4.84 -1.07 -14.76
N ALA A 342 5.51 -0.63 -13.68
CA ALA A 342 5.44 0.72 -13.16
C ALA A 342 6.70 1.55 -13.35
N ALA A 343 7.74 1.00 -13.95
CA ALA A 343 9.05 1.67 -14.06
C ALA A 343 8.95 3.10 -14.61
N GLN A 344 8.08 3.34 -15.59
CA GLN A 344 7.84 4.67 -16.19
C GLN A 344 7.29 5.73 -15.22
N PHE A 345 6.68 5.31 -14.10
CA PHE A 345 6.13 6.22 -13.09
C PHE A 345 7.10 6.50 -11.94
N VAL A 346 8.15 5.66 -11.79
CA VAL A 346 9.13 5.73 -10.69
C VAL A 346 10.55 6.05 -11.19
N GLU A 347 10.66 6.69 -12.35
CA GLU A 347 11.92 7.24 -12.85
C GLU A 347 12.36 8.46 -12.02
N ALA A 348 13.58 8.98 -12.28
CA ALA A 348 14.26 9.98 -11.44
C ALA A 348 13.40 11.18 -11.00
N ASP A 349 12.46 11.60 -11.84
CA ASP A 349 11.55 12.73 -11.57
C ASP A 349 10.12 12.28 -11.19
N GLY A 350 9.86 10.98 -11.15
CA GLY A 350 8.55 10.39 -10.84
C GLY A 350 8.34 10.13 -9.34
N PHE A 351 7.51 9.14 -9.04
CA PHE A 351 7.26 8.68 -7.68
C PHE A 351 8.51 8.12 -7.01
N SER A 352 8.56 8.19 -5.69
CA SER A 352 9.58 7.51 -4.88
C SER A 352 9.48 5.99 -5.00
N ALA A 353 8.27 5.45 -5.21
CA ALA A 353 7.99 4.03 -5.31
C ALA A 353 6.63 3.76 -5.97
N CYS A 354 6.27 2.48 -6.07
CA CYS A 354 4.91 2.02 -6.36
C CYS A 354 4.48 0.92 -5.39
N MET A 355 3.17 0.68 -5.29
CA MET A 355 2.62 -0.55 -4.70
C MET A 355 3.03 -1.72 -5.60
N ASN A 356 3.88 -2.60 -5.09
CA ASN A 356 4.63 -3.55 -5.91
C ASN A 356 3.86 -4.86 -6.18
N TYR A 357 2.64 -4.75 -6.70
CA TYR A 357 1.84 -5.91 -7.10
C TYR A 357 2.54 -6.73 -8.18
N PHE A 358 2.91 -6.06 -9.28
CA PHE A 358 3.45 -6.74 -10.45
C PHE A 358 4.79 -7.41 -10.19
N ALA A 359 5.74 -6.70 -9.59
CA ALA A 359 7.10 -7.23 -9.47
C ALA A 359 7.31 -8.08 -8.21
N PHE A 360 6.43 -8.00 -7.20
CA PHE A 360 6.55 -8.76 -5.95
C PHE A 360 5.34 -9.65 -5.66
N ALA A 361 4.14 -9.08 -5.51
CA ALA A 361 2.97 -9.83 -5.05
C ALA A 361 2.63 -11.02 -5.95
N PHE A 362 2.57 -10.81 -7.27
CA PHE A 362 2.21 -11.87 -8.22
C PHE A 362 3.21 -13.02 -8.27
N PRO A 363 4.55 -12.81 -8.36
CA PRO A 363 5.51 -13.88 -8.24
C PRO A 363 5.43 -14.64 -6.91
N VAL A 364 5.28 -13.92 -5.79
CA VAL A 364 5.12 -14.52 -4.45
C VAL A 364 3.90 -15.41 -4.40
N LYS A 365 2.77 -14.94 -4.89
CA LYS A 365 1.55 -15.75 -4.97
C LYS A 365 1.75 -16.98 -5.83
N GLY A 366 2.34 -16.84 -7.02
CA GLY A 366 2.58 -17.94 -7.95
C GLY A 366 3.44 -19.07 -7.38
N PHE A 367 4.50 -18.75 -6.62
CA PHE A 367 5.42 -19.73 -6.06
C PHE A 367 5.09 -20.09 -4.61
N LEU A 368 5.10 -19.13 -3.69
CA LEU A 368 4.98 -19.42 -2.25
C LEU A 368 3.56 -19.83 -1.85
N ILE A 369 2.54 -19.21 -2.42
CA ILE A 369 1.13 -19.49 -2.08
C ILE A 369 0.61 -20.65 -2.92
N ASP A 370 0.49 -20.46 -4.23
CA ASP A 370 -0.17 -21.42 -5.14
C ASP A 370 0.72 -22.63 -5.47
N GLY A 371 2.05 -22.44 -5.49
CA GLY A 371 3.00 -23.48 -5.91
C GLY A 371 2.86 -23.87 -7.39
N ARG A 372 2.39 -22.97 -8.24
CA ARG A 372 2.13 -23.21 -9.67
C ARG A 372 3.30 -22.92 -10.58
N ILE A 373 4.20 -22.03 -10.19
CA ILE A 373 5.42 -21.74 -10.94
C ILE A 373 6.62 -22.44 -10.29
N PRO A 374 7.62 -22.88 -11.08
CA PRO A 374 8.82 -23.49 -10.54
C PRO A 374 9.73 -22.46 -9.86
N ALA A 375 10.65 -22.94 -9.01
CA ALA A 375 11.57 -22.09 -8.26
C ALA A 375 12.46 -21.20 -9.16
N SER A 376 12.92 -21.75 -10.29
CA SER A 376 13.72 -21.01 -11.28
C SER A 376 12.92 -19.85 -11.92
N ARG A 377 11.64 -20.09 -12.25
CA ARG A 377 10.78 -19.06 -12.82
C ARG A 377 10.49 -17.95 -11.80
N PHE A 378 10.24 -18.31 -10.53
CA PHE A 378 10.06 -17.36 -9.44
C PHE A 378 11.27 -16.44 -9.29
N ALA A 379 12.48 -17.02 -9.20
CA ALA A 379 13.72 -16.24 -9.13
C ALA A 379 13.87 -15.30 -10.34
N SER A 380 13.69 -15.83 -11.56
CA SER A 380 13.78 -15.05 -12.80
C SER A 380 12.76 -13.90 -12.87
N LEU A 381 11.51 -14.12 -12.42
CA LEU A 381 10.50 -13.05 -12.39
C LEU A 381 10.88 -11.95 -11.42
N LEU A 382 11.32 -12.31 -10.21
CA LEU A 382 11.74 -11.35 -9.22
C LEU A 382 12.94 -10.52 -9.70
N ASP A 383 13.97 -11.16 -10.27
CA ASP A 383 15.15 -10.46 -10.80
C ASP A 383 14.79 -9.55 -11.97
N SER A 384 14.16 -10.07 -13.02
CA SER A 384 13.87 -9.29 -14.23
C SER A 384 12.92 -8.13 -13.97
N ARG A 385 11.96 -8.29 -13.07
CA ARG A 385 11.00 -7.21 -12.73
C ARG A 385 11.60 -6.18 -11.80
N ARG A 386 12.49 -6.58 -10.89
CA ARG A 386 13.27 -5.67 -10.05
C ARG A 386 14.26 -4.85 -10.87
N GLU A 387 14.99 -5.48 -11.78
CA GLU A 387 15.98 -4.83 -12.66
C GLU A 387 15.36 -3.82 -13.64
N ALA A 388 14.04 -3.83 -13.80
CA ALA A 388 13.33 -2.79 -14.55
C ALA A 388 13.30 -1.43 -13.83
N PHE A 389 13.55 -1.40 -12.52
CA PHE A 389 13.60 -0.18 -11.73
C PHE A 389 15.04 0.33 -11.56
N GLN A 390 15.20 1.63 -11.36
CA GLN A 390 16.48 2.20 -10.98
C GLN A 390 16.89 1.72 -9.58
N PRO A 391 18.18 1.43 -9.35
CA PRO A 391 18.65 0.86 -8.07
C PRO A 391 18.24 1.67 -6.82
N GLY A 392 18.20 3.01 -6.92
CA GLY A 392 17.82 3.89 -5.81
C GLY A 392 16.34 3.84 -5.43
N VAL A 393 15.47 3.26 -6.27
CA VAL A 393 14.03 3.10 -6.01
C VAL A 393 13.73 1.77 -5.35
N ILE A 394 14.46 0.72 -5.71
CA ILE A 394 14.14 -0.66 -5.35
C ILE A 394 13.95 -0.86 -3.84
N PRO A 395 14.81 -0.35 -2.94
CA PRO A 395 14.64 -0.55 -1.51
C PRO A 395 13.37 0.08 -0.92
N ALA A 396 12.79 1.07 -1.62
CA ALA A 396 11.60 1.79 -1.16
C ALA A 396 10.29 1.28 -1.78
N LEU A 397 10.34 0.33 -2.74
CA LEU A 397 9.13 -0.26 -3.34
C LEU A 397 8.26 -0.93 -2.27
N GLN A 398 6.96 -0.62 -2.25
CA GLN A 398 6.02 -1.23 -1.30
C GLN A 398 5.74 -2.68 -1.66
N ASN A 399 6.43 -3.60 -1.02
CA ASN A 399 6.26 -5.04 -1.20
C ASN A 399 5.08 -5.54 -0.37
N LEU A 400 3.88 -5.41 -0.93
CA LEU A 400 2.66 -5.98 -0.36
C LEU A 400 2.39 -7.38 -0.94
N VAL A 401 1.57 -8.16 -0.26
CA VAL A 401 1.03 -9.42 -0.78
C VAL A 401 -0.47 -9.31 -0.95
N ASP A 402 -1.10 -8.59 -0.06
CA ASP A 402 -2.52 -8.24 -0.04
C ASP A 402 -2.74 -6.78 0.34
N SER A 403 -3.96 -6.33 0.19
CA SER A 403 -4.40 -4.98 0.51
C SER A 403 -5.92 -4.95 0.69
N HIS A 404 -6.50 -3.76 0.77
CA HIS A 404 -7.95 -3.53 0.77
C HIS A 404 -8.64 -3.80 -0.59
N ASP A 405 -7.88 -4.13 -1.63
CA ASP A 405 -8.36 -4.43 -2.99
C ASP A 405 -8.11 -5.89 -3.38
N THR A 406 -7.75 -6.73 -2.44
CA THR A 406 -7.49 -8.15 -2.67
C THR A 406 -8.12 -9.00 -1.57
N ASP A 407 -8.22 -10.31 -1.79
CA ASP A 407 -8.44 -11.21 -0.67
C ASP A 407 -7.24 -11.18 0.30
N ARG A 408 -7.47 -11.35 1.60
CA ARG A 408 -6.40 -11.37 2.60
C ARG A 408 -5.45 -12.53 2.38
N LEU A 409 -4.17 -12.35 2.70
CA LEU A 409 -3.13 -13.36 2.57
C LEU A 409 -3.57 -14.75 3.08
N ALA A 410 -4.21 -14.79 4.24
CA ALA A 410 -4.68 -16.04 4.83
C ALA A 410 -5.74 -16.75 3.96
N SER A 411 -6.69 -16.01 3.38
CA SER A 411 -7.71 -16.52 2.46
C SER A 411 -7.15 -16.90 1.10
N MET A 412 -6.18 -16.14 0.56
CA MET A 412 -5.45 -16.54 -0.64
C MET A 412 -4.82 -17.92 -0.49
N ILE A 413 -4.24 -18.20 0.69
CA ILE A 413 -3.59 -19.47 0.97
C ILE A 413 -4.60 -20.62 1.12
N VAL A 414 -5.75 -20.38 1.76
CA VAL A 414 -6.84 -21.35 1.83
C VAL A 414 -7.29 -21.72 0.42
N ASN A 415 -7.45 -20.72 -0.44
CA ASN A 415 -7.97 -20.84 -1.80
C ASN A 415 -6.89 -21.04 -2.88
N ARG A 416 -5.65 -21.38 -2.50
CA ARG A 416 -4.49 -21.51 -3.40
C ARG A 416 -4.70 -22.44 -4.61
N LYS A 417 -5.67 -23.33 -4.55
CA LYS A 417 -6.01 -24.26 -5.64
C LYS A 417 -6.89 -23.63 -6.71
N LEU A 418 -7.55 -22.52 -6.43
CA LEU A 418 -8.46 -21.87 -7.38
C LEU A 418 -7.73 -21.12 -8.51
N ALA A 419 -6.41 -20.95 -8.39
CA ALA A 419 -5.60 -20.28 -9.41
C ALA A 419 -6.13 -18.87 -9.76
N THR A 420 -6.33 -18.06 -8.72
CA THR A 420 -6.96 -16.76 -8.83
C THR A 420 -6.11 -15.69 -9.53
N TYR A 421 -4.78 -15.88 -9.59
CA TYR A 421 -3.88 -14.95 -10.30
C TYR A 421 -3.10 -15.66 -11.40
N ALA A 422 -2.82 -14.97 -12.48
CA ALA A 422 -1.75 -15.35 -13.39
C ALA A 422 -0.41 -14.78 -12.90
N PRO A 423 0.69 -15.58 -12.94
CA PRO A 423 2.02 -15.09 -12.52
C PRO A 423 2.52 -13.91 -13.37
N ASP A 424 1.98 -13.74 -14.56
CA ASP A 424 2.38 -12.71 -15.51
C ASP A 424 1.57 -11.40 -15.38
N GLY A 425 0.72 -11.28 -14.35
CA GLY A 425 0.03 -10.04 -14.04
C GLY A 425 -1.32 -9.84 -14.72
N ASP A 426 -1.97 -10.93 -15.12
CA ASP A 426 -3.39 -10.86 -15.52
C ASP A 426 -4.23 -10.66 -14.25
N ILE A 427 -4.89 -9.50 -14.17
CA ILE A 427 -5.73 -9.08 -13.02
C ILE A 427 -7.18 -9.56 -13.12
N SER A 428 -7.46 -10.60 -13.86
CA SER A 428 -8.79 -11.23 -13.86
C SER A 428 -9.09 -12.03 -12.59
N TYR A 429 -8.37 -11.74 -11.50
CA TYR A 429 -8.54 -12.47 -10.25
C TYR A 429 -9.82 -12.10 -9.49
N ASP A 430 -10.34 -10.89 -9.68
CA ASP A 430 -11.51 -10.35 -8.97
C ASP A 430 -12.74 -11.26 -9.08
N GLU A 431 -12.95 -11.88 -10.24
CA GLU A 431 -14.06 -12.81 -10.43
C GLU A 431 -13.91 -14.11 -9.65
N LYS A 432 -12.68 -14.54 -9.33
CA LYS A 432 -12.41 -15.85 -8.72
C LYS A 432 -12.28 -15.81 -7.20
N ASN A 433 -11.85 -14.70 -6.64
CA ASN A 433 -11.70 -14.51 -5.18
C ASN A 433 -12.76 -13.61 -4.56
N ASP A 434 -13.71 -13.18 -5.36
CA ASP A 434 -14.95 -12.55 -4.91
C ASP A 434 -16.04 -13.61 -4.68
N VAL A 435 -16.51 -13.72 -3.46
CA VAL A 435 -17.55 -14.69 -3.08
C VAL A 435 -18.90 -14.41 -3.77
N ARG A 436 -19.14 -13.16 -4.20
CA ARG A 436 -20.33 -12.79 -5.00
C ARG A 436 -20.37 -13.58 -6.31
N ASN A 437 -19.20 -13.72 -6.93
CA ASN A 437 -19.04 -14.34 -8.26
C ASN A 437 -18.59 -15.80 -8.18
N ASN A 438 -17.93 -16.21 -7.09
CA ASN A 438 -17.39 -17.55 -6.90
C ASN A 438 -17.89 -18.21 -5.61
N THR A 439 -18.99 -18.93 -5.74
CA THR A 439 -19.61 -19.65 -4.59
C THR A 439 -18.80 -20.86 -4.09
N THR A 440 -17.69 -21.20 -4.77
CA THR A 440 -16.77 -22.27 -4.35
C THR A 440 -15.58 -21.74 -3.55
N TYR A 441 -15.48 -20.42 -3.38
CA TYR A 441 -14.46 -19.81 -2.55
C TYR A 441 -14.64 -20.21 -1.09
N ASP A 442 -13.59 -20.74 -0.47
CA ASP A 442 -13.60 -21.16 0.94
C ASP A 442 -13.42 -19.96 1.86
N ILE A 443 -14.46 -19.60 2.59
CA ILE A 443 -14.51 -18.51 3.55
C ILE A 443 -14.08 -18.92 4.96
N GLY A 444 -13.61 -20.16 5.14
CA GLY A 444 -13.29 -20.74 6.43
C GLY A 444 -11.96 -20.24 7.02
N LYS A 445 -11.82 -20.46 8.33
CA LYS A 445 -10.59 -20.18 9.07
C LYS A 445 -9.42 -21.00 8.51
N PRO A 446 -8.23 -20.36 8.31
CA PRO A 446 -7.03 -21.04 7.86
C PRO A 446 -6.61 -22.22 8.77
N ASP A 447 -6.31 -23.36 8.17
CA ASP A 447 -5.78 -24.54 8.86
C ASP A 447 -4.28 -24.38 9.21
N ALA A 448 -3.72 -25.38 9.90
CA ALA A 448 -2.30 -25.37 10.28
C ALA A 448 -1.33 -25.31 9.06
N THR A 449 -1.74 -25.90 7.92
CA THR A 449 -0.96 -25.86 6.68
C THR A 449 -0.99 -24.46 6.07
N ALA A 450 -2.15 -23.83 6.04
CA ALA A 450 -2.30 -22.45 5.58
C ALA A 450 -1.47 -21.50 6.46
N ARG A 451 -1.51 -21.66 7.78
CA ARG A 451 -0.67 -20.87 8.71
C ARG A 451 0.83 -21.12 8.53
N ALA A 452 1.25 -22.34 8.16
CA ALA A 452 2.66 -22.60 7.83
C ALA A 452 3.08 -21.85 6.56
N ILE A 453 2.26 -21.85 5.52
CA ILE A 453 2.53 -21.10 4.29
C ILE A 453 2.50 -19.57 4.56
N GLN A 454 1.56 -19.08 5.37
CA GLN A 454 1.52 -17.66 5.76
C GLN A 454 2.84 -17.22 6.42
N ARG A 455 3.36 -18.01 7.37
CA ARG A 455 4.67 -17.71 7.98
C ARG A 455 5.81 -17.74 6.98
N MET A 456 5.77 -18.62 5.96
CA MET A 456 6.77 -18.61 4.88
C MET A 456 6.73 -17.30 4.09
N VAL A 457 5.53 -16.87 3.69
CA VAL A 457 5.33 -15.63 2.91
C VAL A 457 5.80 -14.42 3.71
N VAL A 458 5.39 -14.30 4.96
CA VAL A 458 5.77 -13.19 5.85
C VAL A 458 7.28 -13.12 6.04
N LEU A 459 7.94 -14.26 6.33
CA LEU A 459 9.40 -14.25 6.51
C LEU A 459 10.14 -13.93 5.20
N PHE A 460 9.64 -14.39 4.06
CA PHE A 460 10.19 -14.01 2.77
C PHE A 460 10.01 -12.51 2.50
N GLN A 461 8.81 -11.97 2.71
CA GLN A 461 8.50 -10.54 2.54
C GLN A 461 9.42 -9.65 3.38
N MET A 462 9.66 -10.00 4.65
CA MET A 462 10.53 -9.24 5.55
C MET A 462 12.01 -9.34 5.18
N THR A 463 12.41 -10.32 4.37
CA THR A 463 13.81 -10.56 4.00
C THR A 463 14.16 -10.25 2.56
N TYR A 464 13.16 -10.02 1.69
CA TYR A 464 13.40 -9.59 0.32
C TYR A 464 13.67 -8.08 0.25
N GLU A 465 14.30 -7.61 -0.83
CA GLU A 465 14.58 -6.20 -1.08
C GLU A 465 13.29 -5.44 -1.40
N GLY A 466 13.13 -4.25 -0.84
CA GLY A 466 11.92 -3.44 -0.88
C GLY A 466 11.32 -3.24 0.52
N ALA A 467 10.37 -2.34 0.67
CA ALA A 467 9.71 -2.00 1.92
C ALA A 467 8.44 -2.85 2.12
N PRO A 468 8.40 -3.81 3.06
CA PRO A 468 7.25 -4.67 3.24
C PRO A 468 6.03 -3.90 3.76
N VAL A 469 4.83 -4.32 3.33
CA VAL A 469 3.56 -3.78 3.78
C VAL A 469 2.76 -4.86 4.49
N VAL A 470 2.25 -4.57 5.67
CA VAL A 470 1.32 -5.40 6.43
C VAL A 470 -0.06 -4.77 6.33
N TYR A 471 -1.04 -5.49 5.81
CA TYR A 471 -2.43 -5.05 5.82
C TYR A 471 -3.03 -5.27 7.20
N TYR A 472 -3.79 -4.28 7.73
CA TYR A 472 -4.31 -4.35 9.09
C TYR A 472 -5.03 -5.67 9.37
N GLY A 473 -4.72 -6.28 10.51
CA GLY A 473 -5.36 -7.52 10.97
C GLY A 473 -4.72 -8.81 10.47
N ASP A 474 -3.84 -8.79 9.49
CA ASP A 474 -3.12 -10.00 9.07
C ASP A 474 -2.24 -10.55 10.18
N GLU A 475 -1.59 -9.65 10.91
CA GLU A 475 -0.79 -9.98 12.10
C GLU A 475 -1.65 -10.47 13.26
N ALA A 476 -2.94 -10.11 13.29
CA ALA A 476 -3.91 -10.59 14.27
C ALA A 476 -4.54 -11.94 13.89
N GLY A 477 -4.22 -12.44 12.69
CA GLY A 477 -4.71 -13.71 12.18
C GLY A 477 -6.04 -13.63 11.43
N MET A 478 -6.46 -12.46 10.98
CA MET A 478 -7.67 -12.27 10.18
C MET A 478 -7.59 -13.01 8.84
N TRP A 479 -8.76 -13.28 8.26
CA TRP A 479 -8.94 -13.79 6.92
C TRP A 479 -10.20 -13.13 6.32
N GLY A 480 -10.35 -13.12 5.02
CA GLY A 480 -11.47 -12.52 4.29
C GLY A 480 -11.25 -12.68 2.79
N ALA A 481 -12.32 -12.87 2.03
CA ALA A 481 -12.31 -12.86 0.58
C ALA A 481 -12.07 -11.44 0.07
N HIS A 482 -12.20 -11.21 -1.23
CA HIS A 482 -12.13 -9.88 -1.84
C HIS A 482 -13.23 -8.94 -1.30
N ASP A 483 -13.10 -7.64 -1.52
CA ASP A 483 -14.06 -6.61 -1.10
C ASP A 483 -15.53 -7.05 -1.20
N PRO A 484 -16.31 -6.94 -0.13
CA PRO A 484 -16.06 -6.25 1.14
C PRO A 484 -15.47 -7.13 2.25
N ASP A 485 -15.21 -8.41 2.02
CA ASP A 485 -14.90 -9.40 3.06
C ASP A 485 -13.47 -9.26 3.61
N ASP A 486 -12.55 -8.69 2.86
CA ASP A 486 -11.20 -8.31 3.31
C ASP A 486 -11.21 -7.12 4.27
N ARG A 487 -12.32 -6.33 4.28
CA ARG A 487 -12.50 -5.10 5.05
C ARG A 487 -13.31 -5.31 6.33
N MET A 488 -13.29 -6.51 6.90
CA MET A 488 -13.90 -6.78 8.21
C MET A 488 -13.28 -5.92 9.31
N PRO A 489 -14.05 -5.58 10.40
CA PRO A 489 -13.51 -4.88 11.56
C PRO A 489 -12.32 -5.61 12.16
N MET A 490 -11.27 -4.85 12.52
CA MET A 490 -10.04 -5.36 13.14
C MET A 490 -10.33 -6.17 14.40
N VAL A 491 -9.75 -7.36 14.48
CA VAL A 491 -9.85 -8.20 15.66
C VAL A 491 -8.80 -7.78 16.69
N TRP A 492 -9.27 -7.15 17.77
CA TRP A 492 -8.42 -6.68 18.85
C TRP A 492 -8.34 -7.67 20.01
N GLN A 493 -7.20 -7.74 20.66
CA GLN A 493 -6.99 -8.62 21.82
C GLN A 493 -7.91 -8.28 23.01
N ASP A 494 -8.31 -7.03 23.15
CA ASP A 494 -9.19 -6.52 24.19
C ASP A 494 -10.70 -6.70 23.88
N LEU A 495 -11.03 -7.25 22.73
CA LEU A 495 -12.42 -7.55 22.30
C LEU A 495 -12.64 -9.05 22.16
N LYS A 496 -13.90 -9.46 22.35
CA LYS A 496 -14.32 -10.84 22.14
C LYS A 496 -15.37 -10.89 21.02
N PHE A 497 -15.00 -11.54 19.94
CA PHE A 497 -15.82 -11.68 18.75
C PHE A 497 -16.73 -12.89 18.82
N ALA A 498 -17.93 -12.76 18.23
CA ALA A 498 -18.82 -13.87 17.98
C ALA A 498 -18.17 -14.86 16.98
N PRO A 499 -18.42 -16.17 17.13
CA PRO A 499 -17.99 -17.14 16.13
C PRO A 499 -18.58 -16.82 14.76
N GLN A 500 -17.77 -17.00 13.70
CA GLN A 500 -18.23 -16.88 12.31
C GLN A 500 -18.97 -18.16 11.91
N SER A 501 -20.28 -18.15 12.06
CA SER A 501 -21.14 -19.34 11.94
C SER A 501 -22.21 -19.23 10.83
N THR A 502 -22.25 -18.10 10.13
CA THR A 502 -23.17 -17.85 9.02
C THR A 502 -22.40 -17.84 7.69
N ASP A 503 -22.99 -18.31 6.62
CA ASP A 503 -22.47 -18.16 5.26
C ASP A 503 -23.07 -16.93 4.56
N PRO A 504 -22.53 -16.47 3.42
CA PRO A 504 -23.06 -15.33 2.69
C PRO A 504 -24.51 -15.45 2.20
N ARG A 505 -25.10 -16.66 2.26
CA ARG A 505 -26.52 -16.92 1.96
C ARG A 505 -27.41 -16.93 3.20
N GLY A 506 -26.86 -16.53 4.36
CA GLY A 506 -27.58 -16.54 5.62
C GLY A 506 -27.80 -17.95 6.24
N LYS A 507 -27.11 -18.99 5.72
CA LYS A 507 -27.20 -20.35 6.23
C LYS A 507 -26.17 -20.62 7.32
N ALA A 508 -26.53 -21.46 8.28
CA ALA A 508 -25.59 -21.93 9.29
C ALA A 508 -24.45 -22.74 8.64
N ARG A 509 -23.22 -22.46 9.04
CA ARG A 509 -22.01 -23.22 8.70
C ARG A 509 -21.26 -23.63 9.96
N ARG A 510 -20.20 -24.43 9.80
CA ARG A 510 -19.29 -24.70 10.90
C ARG A 510 -18.78 -23.37 11.47
N ALA A 511 -18.87 -23.24 12.78
CA ALA A 511 -18.42 -22.07 13.50
C ALA A 511 -16.87 -22.00 13.53
N ASP A 512 -16.33 -20.87 13.13
CA ASP A 512 -14.91 -20.54 13.22
C ASP A 512 -14.70 -19.44 14.26
N ASP A 513 -13.67 -19.56 15.07
CA ASP A 513 -13.27 -18.56 16.05
C ASP A 513 -12.42 -17.47 15.38
N PRO A 514 -12.90 -16.20 15.25
CA PRO A 514 -12.18 -15.13 14.60
C PRO A 514 -11.26 -14.32 15.55
N ASN A 515 -11.22 -14.66 16.84
CA ASN A 515 -10.51 -13.86 17.83
C ASN A 515 -9.00 -13.76 17.52
N PHE A 516 -8.38 -12.73 18.08
CA PHE A 516 -6.96 -12.41 17.94
C PHE A 516 -6.08 -13.65 18.17
N ASP A 517 -5.16 -13.90 17.22
CA ASP A 517 -4.23 -15.03 17.28
C ASP A 517 -2.85 -14.55 17.77
N PRO A 518 -2.50 -14.75 19.06
CA PRO A 518 -1.23 -14.29 19.61
C PRO A 518 -0.01 -14.97 19.00
N ALA A 519 -0.16 -16.16 18.43
CA ALA A 519 0.96 -16.86 17.80
C ALA A 519 1.29 -16.27 16.43
N VAL A 520 0.27 -15.87 15.65
CA VAL A 520 0.46 -15.13 14.39
C VAL A 520 1.10 -13.79 14.68
N PHE A 521 0.56 -13.02 15.65
CA PHE A 521 1.13 -11.73 16.05
C PHE A 521 2.60 -11.83 16.47
N ALA A 522 2.94 -12.78 17.32
CA ALA A 522 4.32 -12.98 17.78
C ALA A 522 5.26 -13.31 16.61
N PHE A 523 4.78 -14.04 15.59
CA PHE A 523 5.56 -14.35 14.42
C PHE A 523 5.83 -13.11 13.55
N TYR A 524 4.80 -12.30 13.25
CA TYR A 524 4.97 -11.03 12.53
C TYR A 524 5.95 -10.10 13.26
N LYS A 525 5.74 -9.91 14.56
CA LYS A 525 6.63 -9.11 15.41
C LYS A 525 8.09 -9.58 15.34
N SER A 526 8.32 -10.89 15.37
CA SER A 526 9.68 -11.46 15.31
C SER A 526 10.31 -11.27 13.93
N ALA A 527 9.53 -11.43 12.86
CA ALA A 527 10.01 -11.25 11.49
C ALA A 527 10.34 -9.77 11.18
N ILE A 528 9.50 -8.85 11.66
CA ILE A 528 9.74 -7.40 11.59
C ILE A 528 11.00 -7.02 12.41
N ALA A 529 11.14 -7.55 13.63
CA ALA A 529 12.31 -7.30 14.47
C ALA A 529 13.60 -7.81 13.81
N LEU A 530 13.57 -8.97 13.14
CA LEU A 530 14.70 -9.47 12.34
C LEU A 530 15.10 -8.46 11.26
N ARG A 531 14.14 -7.95 10.47
CA ARG A 531 14.41 -6.96 9.43
C ARG A 531 14.99 -5.66 10.00
N ASN A 532 14.38 -5.13 11.06
CA ASN A 532 14.82 -3.88 11.68
C ASN A 532 16.21 -3.98 12.31
N SER A 533 16.61 -5.17 12.76
CA SER A 533 17.93 -5.40 13.39
C SER A 533 19.06 -5.64 12.38
N HIS A 534 18.75 -5.84 11.10
CA HIS A 534 19.70 -6.20 10.07
C HIS A 534 19.55 -5.33 8.81
N PRO A 535 20.28 -4.19 8.72
CA PRO A 535 20.18 -3.26 7.60
C PRO A 535 20.36 -3.90 6.22
N VAL A 536 21.14 -4.99 6.12
CA VAL A 536 21.32 -5.75 4.88
C VAL A 536 19.99 -6.28 4.33
N LEU A 537 18.98 -6.54 5.17
CA LEU A 537 17.65 -6.95 4.72
C LEU A 537 16.83 -5.78 4.12
N ALA A 538 17.16 -4.56 4.48
CA ALA A 538 16.55 -3.36 3.91
C ALA A 538 17.24 -2.92 2.61
N THR A 539 18.55 -2.65 2.67
CA THR A 539 19.30 -1.98 1.61
C THR A 539 20.38 -2.85 0.93
N GLY A 540 20.64 -4.06 1.44
CA GLY A 540 21.60 -4.97 0.81
C GLY A 540 21.10 -5.49 -0.54
N ALA A 541 22.03 -5.82 -1.43
CA ALA A 541 21.73 -6.40 -2.72
C ALA A 541 21.18 -7.84 -2.61
N VAL A 542 20.47 -8.28 -3.64
CA VAL A 542 19.90 -9.63 -3.75
C VAL A 542 20.61 -10.41 -4.85
N ARG A 543 20.89 -11.68 -4.57
CA ARG A 543 21.30 -12.65 -5.57
C ARG A 543 20.71 -14.02 -5.27
N PHE A 544 20.06 -14.65 -6.25
CA PHE A 544 19.64 -16.04 -6.14
C PHE A 544 20.84 -16.97 -6.30
N LEU A 545 21.00 -17.91 -5.35
CA LEU A 545 22.12 -18.84 -5.30
C LEU A 545 21.79 -20.18 -5.95
N ASN A 546 20.59 -20.70 -5.67
CA ASN A 546 20.15 -22.00 -6.15
C ASN A 546 18.63 -22.01 -6.28
N ALA A 547 18.15 -22.57 -7.39
CA ALA A 547 16.73 -22.84 -7.64
C ALA A 547 16.61 -24.28 -8.15
N ASN A 548 15.91 -25.14 -7.42
CA ASN A 548 15.69 -26.54 -7.79
C ASN A 548 14.18 -26.79 -8.00
N ASP A 549 13.78 -26.82 -9.25
CA ASP A 549 12.38 -26.98 -9.65
C ASP A 549 11.78 -28.32 -9.25
N LYS A 550 12.57 -29.40 -9.34
CA LYS A 550 12.13 -30.76 -8.98
C LYS A 550 11.85 -30.90 -7.49
N GLU A 551 12.62 -30.21 -6.68
CA GLU A 551 12.49 -30.27 -5.22
C GLU A 551 11.65 -29.13 -4.63
N GLY A 552 11.36 -28.09 -5.41
CA GLY A 552 10.64 -26.90 -4.96
C GLY A 552 11.44 -26.12 -3.92
N THR A 553 12.76 -26.03 -4.10
CA THR A 553 13.65 -25.31 -3.18
C THR A 553 14.36 -24.14 -3.85
N LEU A 554 14.61 -23.10 -3.06
CA LEU A 554 15.28 -21.88 -3.49
C LEU A 554 16.20 -21.39 -2.39
N SER A 555 17.29 -20.73 -2.74
CA SER A 555 18.06 -19.92 -1.81
C SER A 555 18.47 -18.60 -2.46
N MET A 556 18.48 -17.55 -1.68
CA MET A 556 18.96 -16.23 -2.08
C MET A 556 19.92 -15.67 -1.04
N LEU A 557 20.88 -14.89 -1.51
CA LEU A 557 21.83 -14.12 -0.73
C LEU A 557 21.35 -12.67 -0.66
N ARG A 558 21.33 -12.12 0.55
CA ARG A 558 21.29 -10.68 0.83
C ARG A 558 22.70 -10.30 1.26
N PHE A 559 23.31 -9.34 0.60
CA PHE A 559 24.70 -8.96 0.89
C PHE A 559 24.90 -7.45 0.90
N GLY A 560 25.79 -7.03 1.77
CA GLY A 560 26.14 -5.63 1.99
C GLY A 560 27.60 -5.50 2.41
N ALA A 561 27.97 -4.31 2.88
CA ALA A 561 29.35 -4.05 3.30
C ALA A 561 29.76 -4.82 4.56
N ASP A 562 28.83 -4.97 5.51
CA ASP A 562 29.14 -5.43 6.86
C ASP A 562 28.55 -6.81 7.17
N GLU A 563 27.56 -7.27 6.42
CA GLU A 563 26.79 -8.47 6.74
C GLU A 563 26.26 -9.16 5.49
N ASP A 564 26.31 -10.50 5.52
CA ASP A 564 25.70 -11.37 4.51
C ASP A 564 24.67 -12.30 5.16
N MET A 565 23.50 -12.44 4.52
CA MET A 565 22.46 -13.36 4.95
C MET A 565 21.98 -14.25 3.81
N VAL A 566 21.70 -15.50 4.12
CA VAL A 566 21.07 -16.43 3.18
C VAL A 566 19.64 -16.73 3.65
N VAL A 567 18.69 -16.55 2.74
CA VAL A 567 17.31 -16.98 2.90
C VAL A 567 17.12 -18.26 2.08
N ALA A 568 16.80 -19.36 2.77
CA ALA A 568 16.62 -20.67 2.17
C ALA A 568 15.15 -21.11 2.29
N ILE A 569 14.57 -21.58 1.19
CA ILE A 569 13.14 -21.87 1.04
C ILE A 569 12.94 -23.31 0.64
N ASN A 570 12.11 -24.04 1.39
CA ASN A 570 11.54 -25.32 0.97
C ASN A 570 10.03 -25.16 0.81
N ARG A 571 9.55 -25.00 -0.41
CA ARG A 571 8.11 -24.89 -0.72
C ARG A 571 7.42 -26.26 -0.79
N SER A 572 8.19 -27.34 -0.86
CA SER A 572 7.63 -28.68 -0.99
C SER A 572 6.99 -29.19 0.30
N THR A 573 6.14 -30.21 0.18
CA THR A 573 5.49 -30.89 1.31
C THR A 573 6.36 -31.96 1.95
N LYS A 574 7.64 -32.06 1.57
CA LYS A 574 8.61 -33.04 2.10
C LYS A 574 9.84 -32.31 2.63
N PRO A 575 10.54 -32.84 3.64
CA PRO A 575 11.85 -32.32 4.03
C PRO A 575 12.84 -32.33 2.85
N ARG A 576 13.69 -31.30 2.77
CA ARG A 576 14.69 -31.12 1.73
C ARG A 576 16.04 -30.71 2.32
N VAL A 577 17.11 -31.02 1.59
CA VAL A 577 18.45 -30.54 1.89
C VAL A 577 18.82 -29.46 0.88
N ILE A 578 19.14 -28.29 1.39
CA ILE A 578 19.60 -27.16 0.57
C ILE A 578 21.10 -27.01 0.81
N ARG A 579 21.87 -27.01 -0.27
CA ARG A 579 23.31 -26.70 -0.25
C ARG A 579 23.49 -25.22 -0.52
N ILE A 580 24.23 -24.56 0.37
CA ILE A 580 24.61 -23.18 0.27
C ILE A 580 26.09 -23.10 -0.03
N SER A 581 26.41 -22.73 -1.25
CA SER A 581 27.81 -22.51 -1.68
C SER A 581 27.84 -21.35 -2.67
N ASP A 582 28.68 -20.38 -2.41
CA ASP A 582 28.90 -19.24 -3.29
C ASP A 582 30.29 -18.66 -3.02
N PRO A 583 31.03 -18.21 -4.04
CA PRO A 583 32.34 -17.61 -3.87
C PRO A 583 32.38 -16.37 -2.95
N LEU A 584 31.27 -15.67 -2.81
CA LEU A 584 31.13 -14.51 -1.89
C LEU A 584 30.92 -14.94 -0.43
N LEU A 585 30.49 -16.19 -0.18
CA LEU A 585 30.16 -16.67 1.17
C LEU A 585 31.41 -17.18 1.89
N ASN A 586 32.18 -16.30 2.50
CA ASN A 586 33.32 -16.65 3.34
C ASN A 586 32.93 -16.85 4.81
N TRP A 587 31.86 -17.61 5.05
CA TRP A 587 31.31 -17.81 6.39
C TRP A 587 32.21 -18.71 7.25
N THR A 588 32.61 -18.19 8.42
CA THR A 588 33.40 -18.93 9.38
C THR A 588 32.58 -19.64 10.45
N LYS A 589 31.51 -19.00 10.92
CA LYS A 589 30.57 -19.50 11.95
C LYS A 589 29.15 -19.05 11.63
N PRO A 590 28.49 -19.65 10.63
CA PRO A 590 27.12 -19.26 10.35
C PRO A 590 26.16 -19.76 11.43
N GLU A 591 25.09 -18.99 11.63
CA GLU A 591 24.01 -19.30 12.54
C GLU A 591 22.64 -19.15 11.85
N VAL A 592 21.67 -19.91 12.32
CA VAL A 592 20.28 -19.77 11.90
C VAL A 592 19.59 -18.78 12.83
N LEU A 593 19.16 -17.65 12.29
CA LEU A 593 18.53 -16.58 13.06
C LEU A 593 17.03 -16.80 13.25
N MET A 594 16.35 -17.21 12.18
CA MET A 594 14.89 -17.38 12.20
C MET A 594 14.43 -18.50 11.28
N SER A 595 13.32 -19.13 11.63
CA SER A 595 12.65 -20.14 10.83
C SER A 595 11.13 -19.88 10.85
N SER A 596 10.47 -20.04 9.71
CA SER A 596 9.01 -20.08 9.64
C SER A 596 8.40 -21.37 10.20
N GLY A 597 9.23 -22.41 10.39
CA GLY A 597 8.86 -23.66 11.06
C GLY A 597 8.99 -23.57 12.58
N ALA A 598 8.50 -24.62 13.27
CA ALA A 598 8.48 -24.66 14.74
C ALA A 598 9.87 -24.71 15.40
N LYS A 599 10.90 -25.09 14.67
CA LYS A 599 12.28 -25.26 15.20
C LYS A 599 13.28 -24.67 14.22
N LEU A 600 14.39 -24.16 14.77
CA LEU A 600 15.55 -23.79 13.97
C LEU A 600 16.22 -25.07 13.44
N PRO A 601 16.40 -25.21 12.12
CA PRO A 601 17.10 -26.37 11.55
C PRO A 601 18.60 -26.27 11.81
N ALA A 602 19.27 -27.42 11.83
CA ALA A 602 20.72 -27.47 11.93
C ALA A 602 21.38 -27.06 10.60
N LEU A 603 22.40 -26.21 10.71
CA LEU A 603 23.31 -25.86 9.63
C LEU A 603 24.63 -26.61 9.84
N SER A 604 25.06 -27.34 8.84
CA SER A 604 26.29 -28.16 8.91
C SER A 604 27.23 -27.85 7.75
N LYS A 605 28.55 -27.95 7.99
CA LYS A 605 29.56 -27.77 6.94
C LYS A 605 29.56 -28.97 5.98
N SER A 606 29.59 -28.70 4.68
CA SER A 606 29.63 -29.72 3.63
C SER A 606 30.57 -29.28 2.50
N GLY A 607 31.75 -29.87 2.43
CA GLY A 607 32.82 -29.48 1.49
C GLY A 607 33.22 -28.00 1.72
N SER A 608 33.20 -27.20 0.64
CA SER A 608 33.48 -25.76 0.68
C SER A 608 32.27 -24.92 1.09
N GLY A 609 31.09 -25.53 1.25
CA GLY A 609 29.83 -24.82 1.56
C GLY A 609 29.17 -25.34 2.83
N TRP A 610 27.86 -25.10 2.91
CA TRP A 610 27.02 -25.44 4.05
C TRP A 610 25.76 -26.18 3.60
N GLU A 611 25.24 -27.04 4.43
CA GLU A 611 23.98 -27.76 4.23
C GLU A 611 22.96 -27.39 5.29
N LEU A 612 21.74 -27.12 4.83
CA LEU A 612 20.54 -26.94 5.63
C LEU A 612 19.54 -28.05 5.34
N ARG A 613 19.10 -28.74 6.38
CA ARG A 613 17.99 -29.71 6.26
C ARG A 613 16.71 -29.05 6.68
N LEU A 614 15.94 -28.59 5.69
CA LEU A 614 14.69 -27.85 5.90
C LEU A 614 13.49 -28.80 6.01
N PRO A 615 12.62 -28.64 7.03
CA PRO A 615 11.30 -29.26 7.04
C PRO A 615 10.48 -28.86 5.81
N ALA A 616 9.35 -29.54 5.60
CA ALA A 616 8.36 -29.14 4.60
C ALA A 616 7.83 -27.71 4.88
N LEU A 617 7.51 -26.96 3.84
CA LEU A 617 6.86 -25.63 3.93
C LEU A 617 7.60 -24.71 4.91
N THR A 618 8.90 -24.51 4.69
CA THR A 618 9.75 -23.75 5.61
C THR A 618 10.67 -22.76 4.88
N VAL A 619 10.75 -21.55 5.40
CA VAL A 619 11.74 -20.51 5.09
C VAL A 619 12.65 -20.36 6.29
N VAL A 620 13.95 -20.23 6.05
CA VAL A 620 14.97 -20.06 7.08
C VAL A 620 15.90 -18.91 6.70
N VAL A 621 16.29 -18.13 7.68
CA VAL A 621 17.27 -17.05 7.54
C VAL A 621 18.51 -17.41 8.30
N CYS A 622 19.65 -17.40 7.60
CA CYS A 622 20.98 -17.67 8.16
C CYS A 622 21.85 -16.43 8.02
N ARG A 623 22.72 -16.23 8.99
CA ARG A 623 23.77 -15.21 8.96
C ARG A 623 25.13 -15.86 9.10
N GLY A 624 26.12 -15.36 8.37
CA GLY A 624 27.52 -15.72 8.59
C GLY A 624 28.32 -14.50 9.04
N ALA A 625 29.27 -14.71 9.96
CA ALA A 625 30.26 -13.68 10.21
C ALA A 625 31.14 -13.52 8.96
N VAL A 626 31.17 -12.33 8.40
CA VAL A 626 32.04 -11.98 7.28
C VAL A 626 33.47 -11.87 7.83
N SER A 627 34.42 -12.67 7.32
CA SER A 627 35.82 -12.38 7.57
C SER A 627 36.19 -11.11 6.81
N ALA A 628 36.75 -10.12 7.52
CA ALA A 628 37.14 -8.85 6.94
C ALA A 628 38.06 -9.06 5.71
N SER A 629 37.47 -9.02 4.52
CA SER A 629 38.19 -8.87 3.25
C SER A 629 37.47 -7.81 2.45
N PRO A 630 38.18 -6.81 1.93
CA PRO A 630 37.53 -5.74 1.19
C PRO A 630 36.96 -6.33 -0.12
N VAL A 631 35.64 -6.37 -0.22
CA VAL A 631 34.98 -6.58 -1.51
C VAL A 631 35.21 -5.31 -2.32
N ALA A 632 36.09 -5.39 -3.33
CA ALA A 632 36.16 -4.39 -4.37
C ALA A 632 34.76 -4.23 -4.99
N ALA A 633 34.25 -3.01 -5.05
CA ALA A 633 32.99 -2.68 -5.69
C ALA A 633 32.92 -3.40 -7.05
N ALA A 634 31.93 -4.25 -7.22
CA ALA A 634 31.68 -4.91 -8.48
C ALA A 634 31.31 -3.86 -9.52
N GLN A 635 32.19 -3.61 -10.46
CA GLN A 635 31.88 -2.86 -11.67
C GLN A 635 30.79 -3.65 -12.43
N PRO A 636 29.83 -2.99 -13.05
CA PRO A 636 28.87 -3.67 -13.90
C PRO A 636 29.63 -4.35 -15.04
N LEU A 637 29.39 -5.63 -15.25
CA LEU A 637 29.90 -6.40 -16.37
C LEU A 637 29.44 -5.73 -17.66
N GLY A 638 30.40 -5.15 -18.39
CA GLY A 638 30.18 -4.55 -19.68
C GLY A 638 29.56 -5.59 -20.64
N SER A 639 28.55 -5.15 -21.36
CA SER A 639 27.96 -5.88 -22.47
C SER A 639 29.04 -6.13 -23.53
N THR A 640 29.49 -7.38 -23.68
CA THR A 640 30.20 -7.80 -24.89
C THR A 640 29.15 -7.96 -26.00
N ALA A 641 29.13 -6.98 -26.89
CA ALA A 641 28.49 -7.16 -28.19
C ALA A 641 29.20 -8.30 -28.93
N ALA A 642 28.46 -9.32 -29.30
CA ALA A 642 28.87 -10.30 -30.29
C ALA A 642 28.01 -10.15 -31.56
N HIS A 643 28.70 -10.14 -32.68
CA HIS A 643 28.28 -9.98 -34.07
C HIS A 643 27.10 -10.86 -34.49
#